data_b0dbd2b352095eedb1ee758c47665aa9
#
_entry.id   b0dbd2b352095eedb1ee758c47665aa9
#
_cell.length_a   1.000
_cell.length_b   1.000
_cell.length_c   1.000
_cell.angle_alpha   90.00
_cell.angle_beta   90.00
_cell.angle_gamma   90.00
#
_symmetry.space_group_name_H-M   'P 1'
#
loop_
_entity.id
_entity.type
_entity.pdbx_description
1 polymer ?
#
loop_
_entity_poly.entity_id
_entity_poly.type
_entity_poly.pdbx_seq_one_letter_code
_entity_poly.pdbx_strand_id
1 'polypeptide(L)'
;MKMHSTPFRVVNGLLCGGDYSPLQLIPADYILPDSAEALRTDLAKLEKEGFNHIELRLDEDLIADSDGHLVKAEGLYLLDLFFAETEVRGFTVGIDPHLRWELKSGISDWRWLPDLRIRYTAKFETYTLELIRRKNTINGKTFADMPHIAIWELYPRDTKGMSEMEIFGWALFVYPYLKHDLHRPILMIRQCEEPHQPGVSRVERLDFTPDPAKLRFNAVLPLPKAEFTARIREHHKNFFHPIATVFTDSNSTFPHENGGCEGWLSFDAACETDLHLEFRFPVKDARFRPSMRESVPVAIQGNSVELTLETPRYGGLEINYDSPVLPRATVYIFADAMEKPLSGCSLRTLAPGFHSREELERASEEVLDFAPGLHEFEGGKLHLQSNRTYHLSRGAVLRCGIVAEECEHTAVTGHGVIDASFQERKTGENWQSRGEEGTCFFWQGTDILIDGPVLYDPEFWAVVVAGTAHMTIRNFKILAWVINDDGLQPRSVNDFLAEHCFIKSMDDCVAIKTRRAAGMISRNLMFRNCILWNDCANGFEIGYTSQADLLENITFRDSSLILGGRSAFSLHVADHELVHNVLYENIDIEGKAWQNLIDYRLLGEPSSYKSDPVCGSVDGVLFRNIRVENDTCKVNIFGWNEDSMIQNLKADNLQLHKPLEIAANEFTRNIHLENTK
;
A
#
# COMPACT_ATOMS: atom_id res chain seq x y z
N MET A 1 -23.28 -5.19 2.26
CA MET A 1 -23.03 -4.33 1.09
C MET A 1 -22.69 -5.23 -0.08
N LYS A 2 -23.41 -5.20 -1.21
CA LYS A 2 -23.01 -5.96 -2.39
C LYS A 2 -21.74 -5.31 -2.93
N MET A 3 -20.61 -6.01 -2.87
CA MET A 3 -19.41 -5.62 -3.62
C MET A 3 -19.79 -5.55 -5.10
N HIS A 4 -19.81 -4.36 -5.66
CA HIS A 4 -19.96 -4.20 -7.10
C HIS A 4 -18.65 -4.66 -7.74
N SER A 5 -18.66 -5.86 -8.33
CA SER A 5 -17.54 -6.31 -9.16
C SER A 5 -17.37 -5.34 -10.32
N THR A 6 -16.18 -4.79 -10.49
CA THR A 6 -15.86 -3.98 -11.66
C THR A 6 -16.06 -4.82 -12.93
N PRO A 7 -16.86 -4.35 -13.90
CA PRO A 7 -17.09 -5.11 -15.13
C PRO A 7 -15.87 -5.10 -16.07
N PHE A 8 -14.90 -4.23 -15.83
CA PHE A 8 -13.70 -4.07 -16.66
C PHE A 8 -12.41 -4.20 -15.85
N ARG A 9 -11.35 -4.64 -16.54
CA ARG A 9 -10.00 -4.80 -15.98
C ARG A 9 -8.97 -4.47 -17.05
N VAL A 10 -7.80 -4.01 -16.64
CA VAL A 10 -6.67 -3.88 -17.55
C VAL A 10 -5.60 -4.90 -17.16
N VAL A 11 -5.21 -5.75 -18.09
CA VAL A 11 -4.25 -6.83 -17.87
C VAL A 11 -3.24 -6.83 -19.01
N ASN A 12 -1.96 -6.78 -18.68
CA ASN A 12 -0.86 -6.71 -19.67
C ASN A 12 -1.07 -5.61 -20.72
N GLY A 13 -1.64 -4.47 -20.30
CA GLY A 13 -1.93 -3.36 -21.20
C GLY A 13 -3.16 -3.55 -22.10
N LEU A 14 -3.98 -4.57 -21.87
CA LEU A 14 -5.24 -4.79 -22.59
C LEU A 14 -6.45 -4.56 -21.68
N LEU A 15 -7.46 -3.86 -22.16
CA LEU A 15 -8.75 -3.76 -21.47
C LEU A 15 -9.49 -5.10 -21.64
N CYS A 16 -9.92 -5.68 -20.54
CA CYS A 16 -10.60 -6.96 -20.47
C CYS A 16 -11.98 -6.81 -19.83
N GLY A 17 -12.90 -7.72 -20.15
CA GLY A 17 -14.16 -7.89 -19.43
C GLY A 17 -13.97 -8.48 -18.04
N GLY A 18 -15.04 -8.61 -17.27
CA GLY A 18 -15.02 -9.22 -15.94
C GLY A 18 -14.59 -10.70 -15.92
N ASP A 19 -14.67 -11.37 -17.05
CA ASP A 19 -14.21 -12.74 -17.29
C ASP A 19 -12.75 -12.86 -17.74
N TYR A 20 -12.02 -11.73 -17.75
CA TYR A 20 -10.64 -11.58 -18.23
C TYR A 20 -10.44 -11.76 -19.74
N SER A 21 -11.49 -11.85 -20.54
CA SER A 21 -11.37 -11.85 -21.98
C SER A 21 -10.99 -10.46 -22.50
N PRO A 22 -9.98 -10.31 -23.37
CA PRO A 22 -9.64 -9.04 -23.98
C PRO A 22 -10.80 -8.48 -24.80
N LEU A 23 -11.10 -7.19 -24.65
CA LEU A 23 -12.11 -6.53 -25.44
C LEU A 23 -11.54 -6.10 -26.80
N GLN A 24 -12.31 -6.32 -27.84
CA GLN A 24 -12.01 -5.85 -29.18
C GLN A 24 -12.50 -4.39 -29.31
N LEU A 25 -11.62 -3.43 -28.98
CA LEU A 25 -11.97 -2.01 -29.02
C LEU A 25 -11.65 -1.39 -30.38
N ILE A 26 -12.59 -0.61 -30.88
CA ILE A 26 -12.41 0.30 -32.02
C ILE A 26 -12.65 1.70 -31.46
N PRO A 27 -11.58 2.41 -30.98
CA PRO A 27 -11.72 3.62 -30.22
C PRO A 27 -11.82 4.87 -31.09
N ALA A 28 -12.56 5.87 -30.60
CA ALA A 28 -12.60 7.21 -31.13
C ALA A 28 -12.23 8.24 -30.04
N ASP A 29 -11.37 9.19 -30.36
CA ASP A 29 -11.12 10.36 -29.51
C ASP A 29 -12.27 11.35 -29.66
N TYR A 30 -12.80 11.83 -28.52
CA TYR A 30 -13.96 12.70 -28.51
C TYR A 30 -13.84 13.87 -27.53
N ILE A 31 -14.35 15.02 -27.96
CA ILE A 31 -14.48 16.23 -27.14
C ILE A 31 -15.95 16.64 -27.20
N LEU A 32 -16.53 17.04 -26.05
CA LEU A 32 -17.92 17.47 -26.01
C LEU A 32 -18.19 18.63 -26.96
N PRO A 33 -19.26 18.58 -27.72
CA PRO A 33 -19.70 19.67 -28.58
C PRO A 33 -20.38 20.80 -27.81
N ASP A 34 -20.70 21.88 -28.53
CA ASP A 34 -21.39 23.04 -27.97
C ASP A 34 -22.90 22.86 -27.89
N SER A 35 -23.46 21.77 -28.42
CA SER A 35 -24.90 21.51 -28.41
C SER A 35 -25.30 20.05 -28.34
N ALA A 36 -26.49 19.79 -27.81
CA ALA A 36 -27.06 18.46 -27.69
C ALA A 36 -27.34 17.82 -29.07
N GLU A 37 -27.69 18.61 -30.08
CA GLU A 37 -27.93 18.13 -31.43
C GLU A 37 -26.65 17.66 -32.10
N ALA A 38 -25.57 18.41 -31.97
CA ALA A 38 -24.24 18.04 -32.47
C ALA A 38 -23.77 16.76 -31.80
N LEU A 39 -23.92 16.64 -30.46
CA LEU A 39 -23.54 15.45 -29.69
C LEU A 39 -24.24 14.19 -30.22
N ARG A 40 -25.56 14.24 -30.39
CA ARG A 40 -26.35 13.09 -30.92
C ARG A 40 -25.96 12.72 -32.35
N THR A 41 -25.66 13.72 -33.16
CA THR A 41 -25.22 13.53 -34.57
C THR A 41 -23.85 12.86 -34.61
N ASP A 42 -22.89 13.33 -33.78
CA ASP A 42 -21.56 12.75 -33.70
C ASP A 42 -21.63 11.28 -33.24
N LEU A 43 -22.38 10.99 -32.16
CA LEU A 43 -22.50 9.62 -31.64
C LEU A 43 -23.18 8.68 -32.64
N ALA A 44 -24.19 9.15 -33.36
CA ALA A 44 -24.86 8.36 -34.41
C ALA A 44 -23.90 8.08 -35.59
N LYS A 45 -23.01 9.02 -35.93
CA LYS A 45 -21.97 8.82 -36.93
C LYS A 45 -20.95 7.77 -36.48
N LEU A 46 -20.42 7.90 -35.23
CA LEU A 46 -19.47 6.93 -34.67
C LEU A 46 -20.06 5.51 -34.65
N GLU A 47 -21.29 5.36 -34.19
CA GLU A 47 -22.01 4.07 -34.19
C GLU A 47 -22.12 3.47 -35.59
N LYS A 48 -22.51 4.27 -36.58
CA LYS A 48 -22.64 3.85 -37.97
C LYS A 48 -21.31 3.41 -38.59
N GLU A 49 -20.23 4.02 -38.22
CA GLU A 49 -18.87 3.72 -38.69
C GLU A 49 -18.21 2.54 -37.94
N GLY A 50 -18.92 1.97 -36.94
CA GLY A 50 -18.50 0.78 -36.24
C GLY A 50 -17.55 0.99 -35.05
N PHE A 51 -17.42 2.23 -34.58
CA PHE A 51 -16.73 2.50 -33.32
C PHE A 51 -17.52 1.92 -32.15
N ASN A 52 -16.84 1.39 -31.15
CA ASN A 52 -17.44 0.79 -29.97
C ASN A 52 -16.83 1.28 -28.64
N HIS A 53 -15.81 2.14 -28.72
CA HIS A 53 -15.17 2.74 -27.58
C HIS A 53 -14.92 4.24 -27.83
N ILE A 54 -15.21 5.05 -26.83
CA ILE A 54 -15.04 6.50 -26.91
C ILE A 54 -14.09 6.95 -25.80
N GLU A 55 -13.01 7.60 -26.18
CA GLU A 55 -12.08 8.26 -25.28
C GLU A 55 -12.49 9.73 -25.15
N LEU A 56 -13.24 10.03 -24.09
CA LEU A 56 -13.70 11.38 -23.81
C LEU A 56 -12.60 12.21 -23.19
N ARG A 57 -12.17 13.25 -23.89
CA ARG A 57 -11.37 14.32 -23.30
C ARG A 57 -12.29 15.39 -22.73
N LEU A 58 -12.28 15.51 -21.42
CA LEU A 58 -13.13 16.44 -20.69
C LEU A 58 -12.36 17.73 -20.41
N ASP A 59 -12.76 18.84 -21.04
CA ASP A 59 -12.19 20.16 -20.75
C ASP A 59 -12.81 20.72 -19.47
N GLU A 60 -12.00 20.98 -18.45
CA GLU A 60 -12.46 21.53 -17.17
C GLU A 60 -13.16 22.88 -17.35
N ASP A 61 -12.71 23.69 -18.30
CA ASP A 61 -13.33 24.99 -18.61
C ASP A 61 -14.78 24.89 -19.08
N LEU A 62 -15.25 23.72 -19.49
CA LEU A 62 -16.64 23.49 -19.87
C LEU A 62 -17.56 23.24 -18.68
N ILE A 63 -17.04 22.75 -17.55
CA ILE A 63 -17.86 22.25 -16.44
C ILE A 63 -17.50 22.84 -15.07
N ALA A 64 -16.26 23.30 -14.86
CA ALA A 64 -15.79 23.74 -13.56
C ALA A 64 -15.34 25.21 -13.52
N ASP A 65 -15.20 25.74 -12.30
CA ASP A 65 -14.55 27.03 -12.02
C ASP A 65 -13.06 26.89 -11.74
N SER A 66 -12.40 27.99 -11.37
CA SER A 66 -10.96 28.03 -11.06
C SER A 66 -10.56 27.20 -9.85
N ASP A 67 -11.49 26.91 -8.94
CA ASP A 67 -11.25 26.14 -7.71
C ASP A 67 -11.66 24.66 -7.83
N GLY A 68 -12.13 24.28 -9.03
CA GLY A 68 -12.49 22.90 -9.34
C GLY A 68 -13.95 22.52 -9.06
N HIS A 69 -14.79 23.48 -8.63
CA HIS A 69 -16.21 23.21 -8.40
C HIS A 69 -17.00 23.13 -9.71
N LEU A 70 -17.86 22.12 -9.81
CA LEU A 70 -18.71 21.89 -10.98
C LEU A 70 -19.91 22.85 -11.02
N VAL A 71 -19.74 23.99 -11.67
CA VAL A 71 -20.71 25.10 -11.64
C VAL A 71 -21.32 25.45 -12.99
N LYS A 72 -20.77 24.98 -14.11
CA LYS A 72 -21.22 25.38 -15.45
C LYS A 72 -22.33 24.46 -15.98
N ALA A 73 -23.56 24.88 -15.78
CA ALA A 73 -24.76 24.09 -16.04
C ALA A 73 -24.88 23.54 -17.47
N GLU A 74 -24.50 24.32 -18.48
CA GLU A 74 -24.61 23.91 -19.90
C GLU A 74 -23.62 22.78 -20.22
N GLY A 75 -22.37 22.90 -19.80
CA GLY A 75 -21.36 21.87 -19.99
C GLY A 75 -21.69 20.60 -19.20
N LEU A 76 -22.20 20.74 -17.99
CA LEU A 76 -22.63 19.61 -17.16
C LEU A 76 -23.85 18.90 -17.77
N TYR A 77 -24.78 19.61 -18.38
CA TYR A 77 -25.89 18.99 -19.10
C TYR A 77 -25.39 18.19 -20.31
N LEU A 78 -24.46 18.72 -21.09
CA LEU A 78 -23.89 18.00 -22.24
C LEU A 78 -23.12 16.76 -21.80
N LEU A 79 -22.41 16.83 -20.69
CA LEU A 79 -21.75 15.68 -20.07
C LEU A 79 -22.75 14.61 -19.62
N ASP A 80 -23.83 15.02 -18.95
CA ASP A 80 -24.89 14.11 -18.54
C ASP A 80 -25.55 13.42 -19.75
N LEU A 81 -25.80 14.19 -20.81
CA LEU A 81 -26.37 13.68 -22.06
C LEU A 81 -25.40 12.72 -22.76
N PHE A 82 -24.12 13.04 -22.81
CA PHE A 82 -23.12 12.16 -23.39
C PHE A 82 -23.12 10.78 -22.74
N PHE A 83 -23.07 10.70 -21.42
CA PHE A 83 -23.09 9.42 -20.73
C PHE A 83 -24.41 8.66 -20.88
N ALA A 84 -25.53 9.34 -20.91
CA ALA A 84 -26.83 8.71 -21.14
C ALA A 84 -26.92 8.12 -22.55
N GLU A 85 -26.52 8.87 -23.58
CA GLU A 85 -26.56 8.44 -24.99
C GLU A 85 -25.51 7.33 -25.28
N THR A 86 -24.32 7.39 -24.72
CA THR A 86 -23.30 6.35 -24.91
C THR A 86 -23.70 5.04 -24.25
N GLU A 87 -24.35 5.07 -23.08
CA GLU A 87 -24.90 3.89 -22.43
C GLU A 87 -25.97 3.21 -23.30
N VAL A 88 -26.91 3.98 -23.83
CA VAL A 88 -28.01 3.45 -24.67
C VAL A 88 -27.50 2.87 -25.98
N ARG A 89 -26.44 3.45 -26.55
CA ARG A 89 -25.83 2.99 -27.81
C ARG A 89 -24.83 1.86 -27.64
N GLY A 90 -24.52 1.49 -26.41
CA GLY A 90 -23.60 0.37 -26.10
C GLY A 90 -22.13 0.69 -26.30
N PHE A 91 -21.72 1.96 -26.30
CA PHE A 91 -20.31 2.33 -26.27
C PHE A 91 -19.71 2.04 -24.91
N THR A 92 -18.44 1.61 -24.89
CA THR A 92 -17.60 1.74 -23.70
C THR A 92 -16.91 3.10 -23.70
N VAL A 93 -16.64 3.67 -22.53
CA VAL A 93 -16.09 5.03 -22.42
C VAL A 93 -14.83 5.01 -21.54
N GLY A 94 -13.75 5.64 -22.04
CA GLY A 94 -12.61 6.09 -21.28
C GLY A 94 -12.73 7.59 -21.02
N ILE A 95 -12.33 8.05 -19.84
CA ILE A 95 -12.40 9.47 -19.47
C ILE A 95 -10.99 9.99 -19.21
N ASP A 96 -10.60 10.99 -19.99
CA ASP A 96 -9.46 11.86 -19.73
C ASP A 96 -10.00 13.15 -19.10
N PRO A 97 -9.87 13.38 -17.79
CA PRO A 97 -10.43 14.53 -17.12
C PRO A 97 -9.74 15.85 -17.47
N HIS A 98 -8.69 15.81 -18.26
CA HIS A 98 -7.90 16.89 -18.82
C HIS A 98 -7.87 18.18 -17.98
N LEU A 99 -7.19 18.11 -16.83
CA LEU A 99 -6.92 19.29 -16.01
C LEU A 99 -5.79 20.10 -16.65
N ARG A 100 -6.03 21.37 -16.89
CA ARG A 100 -4.97 22.28 -17.37
C ARG A 100 -4.01 22.59 -16.23
N TRP A 101 -2.84 22.02 -16.31
CA TRP A 101 -1.72 22.37 -15.45
C TRP A 101 -0.95 23.53 -16.10
N GLU A 102 -1.23 24.75 -15.72
CA GLU A 102 -0.28 25.85 -15.96
C GLU A 102 0.88 25.72 -14.97
N LEU A 103 1.79 24.81 -15.22
CA LEU A 103 3.12 24.89 -14.66
C LEU A 103 3.79 26.15 -15.25
N LYS A 104 3.81 27.24 -14.50
CA LYS A 104 4.61 28.40 -14.86
C LYS A 104 6.04 27.93 -15.04
N SER A 105 6.53 27.99 -16.29
CA SER A 105 7.86 27.64 -16.68
C SER A 105 8.89 28.26 -15.72
N GLY A 106 9.69 27.44 -15.05
CA GLY A 106 10.75 27.85 -14.16
C GLY A 106 10.77 27.27 -12.75
N ILE A 107 9.78 26.48 -12.35
CA ILE A 107 9.79 25.80 -11.05
C ILE A 107 10.22 24.35 -11.29
N SER A 108 11.51 24.10 -11.17
CA SER A 108 12.09 22.76 -11.37
C SER A 108 11.86 21.78 -10.20
N ASP A 109 11.24 22.23 -9.11
CA ASP A 109 11.10 21.38 -7.92
C ASP A 109 9.85 21.72 -7.09
N TRP A 110 8.66 21.40 -7.63
CA TRP A 110 7.37 21.57 -6.96
C TRP A 110 7.27 20.80 -5.61
N ARG A 111 8.10 19.77 -5.44
CA ARG A 111 8.15 18.95 -4.22
C ARG A 111 8.47 19.74 -2.96
N TRP A 112 9.12 20.90 -3.13
CA TRP A 112 9.61 21.75 -2.06
C TRP A 112 8.76 23.01 -1.82
N LEU A 113 7.63 23.16 -2.54
CA LEU A 113 6.72 24.29 -2.41
C LEU A 113 5.37 23.84 -1.84
N PRO A 114 5.25 23.75 -0.50
CA PRO A 114 4.05 23.25 0.17
C PRO A 114 2.76 23.96 -0.27
N ASP A 115 2.79 25.27 -0.43
CA ASP A 115 1.63 26.07 -0.79
C ASP A 115 1.08 25.81 -2.19
N LEU A 116 1.95 25.57 -3.16
CA LEU A 116 1.52 25.24 -4.53
C LEU A 116 0.98 23.82 -4.60
N ARG A 117 1.65 22.89 -3.93
CA ARG A 117 1.22 21.50 -3.80
C ARG A 117 -0.18 21.40 -3.18
N ILE A 118 -0.45 22.12 -2.09
CA ILE A 118 -1.73 22.13 -1.39
C ILE A 118 -2.84 22.67 -2.30
N ARG A 119 -2.62 23.79 -3.00
CA ARG A 119 -3.63 24.40 -3.87
C ARG A 119 -4.02 23.51 -5.06
N TYR A 120 -3.05 22.91 -5.73
CA TYR A 120 -3.33 22.03 -6.88
C TYR A 120 -3.97 20.73 -6.48
N THR A 121 -3.58 20.16 -5.34
CA THR A 121 -4.20 18.95 -4.82
C THR A 121 -5.66 19.20 -4.43
N ALA A 122 -5.95 20.29 -3.73
CA ALA A 122 -7.30 20.64 -3.32
C ALA A 122 -8.24 20.89 -4.51
N LYS A 123 -7.78 21.64 -5.52
CA LYS A 123 -8.56 21.86 -6.77
C LYS A 123 -8.87 20.54 -7.46
N PHE A 124 -7.85 19.69 -7.64
CA PHE A 124 -8.02 18.41 -8.30
C PHE A 124 -8.93 17.48 -7.51
N GLU A 125 -8.76 17.43 -6.20
CA GLU A 125 -9.61 16.67 -5.30
C GLU A 125 -11.08 17.10 -5.43
N THR A 126 -11.35 18.40 -5.30
CA THR A 126 -12.70 18.96 -5.43
C THR A 126 -13.31 18.57 -6.77
N TYR A 127 -12.61 18.84 -7.86
CA TYR A 127 -13.07 18.52 -9.21
C TYR A 127 -13.37 17.03 -9.40
N THR A 128 -12.43 16.19 -9.01
CA THR A 128 -12.55 14.74 -9.22
C THR A 128 -13.67 14.15 -8.37
N LEU A 129 -13.76 14.50 -7.08
CA LEU A 129 -14.79 13.99 -6.19
C LEU A 129 -16.18 14.47 -6.58
N GLU A 130 -16.32 15.75 -6.92
CA GLU A 130 -17.61 16.27 -7.39
C GLU A 130 -18.04 15.60 -8.69
N LEU A 131 -17.09 15.36 -9.62
CA LEU A 131 -17.38 14.71 -10.89
C LEU A 131 -17.83 13.24 -10.68
N ILE A 132 -17.10 12.47 -9.88
CA ILE A 132 -17.38 11.06 -9.62
C ILE A 132 -18.70 10.88 -8.88
N ARG A 133 -18.94 11.70 -7.86
CA ARG A 133 -20.12 11.64 -6.98
C ARG A 133 -21.34 12.30 -7.59
N ARG A 134 -21.13 13.07 -8.67
CA ARG A 134 -22.23 13.74 -9.35
C ARG A 134 -23.26 12.72 -9.83
N LYS A 135 -24.51 13.02 -9.56
CA LYS A 135 -25.63 12.28 -10.10
C LYS A 135 -26.04 12.87 -11.46
N ASN A 136 -25.94 12.07 -12.51
CA ASN A 136 -26.38 12.43 -13.85
C ASN A 136 -27.86 12.81 -13.85
N THR A 137 -28.19 13.97 -14.36
CA THR A 137 -29.57 14.52 -14.31
C THR A 137 -30.53 13.84 -15.29
N ILE A 138 -30.01 13.07 -16.26
CA ILE A 138 -30.81 12.41 -17.30
C ILE A 138 -31.13 10.97 -16.89
N ASN A 139 -30.15 10.15 -16.51
CA ASN A 139 -30.36 8.75 -16.16
C ASN A 139 -30.38 8.48 -14.65
N GLY A 140 -30.04 9.47 -13.84
CA GLY A 140 -30.07 9.38 -12.37
C GLY A 140 -28.94 8.56 -11.74
N LYS A 141 -27.93 8.14 -12.51
CA LYS A 141 -26.80 7.33 -12.05
C LYS A 141 -25.58 8.18 -11.69
N THR A 142 -24.78 7.73 -10.75
CA THR A 142 -23.44 8.26 -10.53
C THR A 142 -22.43 7.61 -11.50
N PHE A 143 -21.21 8.13 -11.60
CA PHE A 143 -20.17 7.50 -12.43
C PHE A 143 -19.91 6.05 -12.00
N ALA A 144 -19.91 5.77 -10.71
CA ALA A 144 -19.74 4.41 -10.18
C ALA A 144 -20.86 3.45 -10.60
N ASP A 145 -22.06 3.98 -10.87
CA ASP A 145 -23.24 3.20 -11.25
C ASP A 145 -23.36 3.00 -12.77
N MET A 146 -22.53 3.64 -13.58
CA MET A 146 -22.57 3.55 -15.04
C MET A 146 -21.65 2.44 -15.56
N PRO A 147 -22.18 1.26 -15.92
CA PRO A 147 -21.35 0.08 -16.23
C PRO A 147 -20.50 0.23 -17.49
N HIS A 148 -20.85 1.13 -18.39
CA HIS A 148 -20.16 1.36 -19.66
C HIS A 148 -18.94 2.28 -19.56
N ILE A 149 -18.76 3.01 -18.45
CA ILE A 149 -17.53 3.76 -18.17
C ILE A 149 -16.45 2.76 -17.78
N ALA A 150 -15.53 2.51 -18.69
CA ALA A 150 -14.55 1.44 -18.55
C ALA A 150 -13.24 1.89 -17.92
N ILE A 151 -12.84 3.14 -18.17
CA ILE A 151 -11.49 3.63 -17.87
C ILE A 151 -11.57 5.07 -17.37
N TRP A 152 -10.72 5.39 -16.37
CA TRP A 152 -10.43 6.75 -15.94
C TRP A 152 -8.94 7.03 -16.11
N GLU A 153 -8.56 8.01 -16.93
CA GLU A 153 -7.18 8.43 -17.09
C GLU A 153 -6.80 9.41 -15.99
N LEU A 154 -5.69 9.14 -15.30
CA LEU A 154 -5.15 10.01 -14.24
C LEU A 154 -4.39 11.21 -14.81
N TYR A 155 -3.89 11.10 -16.03
CA TYR A 155 -2.97 12.07 -16.61
C TYR A 155 -3.51 12.73 -17.85
N PRO A 156 -3.29 14.05 -17.97
CA PRO A 156 -3.42 14.70 -19.26
C PRO A 156 -2.39 14.07 -20.23
N ARG A 157 -2.81 13.84 -21.46
CA ARG A 157 -1.96 13.23 -22.51
C ARG A 157 -0.74 14.11 -22.89
N ASP A 158 -0.73 15.37 -22.48
CA ASP A 158 0.37 16.31 -22.73
C ASP A 158 1.23 16.49 -21.48
N THR A 159 2.10 15.52 -21.25
CA THR A 159 3.07 15.53 -20.14
C THR A 159 4.41 16.16 -20.55
N LYS A 160 4.46 16.97 -21.61
CA LYS A 160 5.68 17.61 -22.07
C LYS A 160 6.35 18.40 -20.95
N GLY A 161 7.51 17.91 -20.53
CA GLY A 161 8.35 18.56 -19.52
C GLY A 161 8.23 18.02 -18.10
N MET A 162 7.37 17.04 -17.86
CA MET A 162 7.29 16.34 -16.56
C MET A 162 8.21 15.13 -16.56
N SER A 163 9.01 14.98 -15.51
CA SER A 163 9.79 13.76 -15.28
C SER A 163 8.89 12.62 -14.78
N GLU A 164 9.31 11.37 -14.96
CA GLU A 164 8.60 10.20 -14.42
C GLU A 164 8.35 10.31 -12.89
N MET A 165 9.28 10.93 -12.16
CA MET A 165 9.15 11.16 -10.72
C MET A 165 8.09 12.20 -10.37
N GLU A 166 7.89 13.22 -11.19
CA GLU A 166 6.83 14.23 -11.00
C GLU A 166 5.47 13.63 -11.30
N ILE A 167 5.41 12.85 -12.36
CA ILE A 167 4.25 12.05 -12.73
C ILE A 167 3.89 11.12 -11.57
N PHE A 168 4.84 10.39 -11.06
CA PHE A 168 4.71 9.48 -9.96
C PHE A 168 4.23 10.14 -8.66
N GLY A 169 4.88 11.23 -8.24
CA GLY A 169 4.49 11.96 -7.03
C GLY A 169 3.03 12.44 -7.06
N TRP A 170 2.55 12.83 -8.23
CA TRP A 170 1.18 13.29 -8.41
C TRP A 170 0.16 12.13 -8.32
N ALA A 171 0.43 11.01 -8.97
CA ALA A 171 -0.43 9.81 -8.88
C ALA A 171 -0.61 9.34 -7.42
N LEU A 172 0.42 9.48 -6.59
CA LEU A 172 0.37 9.16 -5.18
C LEU A 172 -0.71 9.91 -4.40
N PHE A 173 -1.03 11.14 -4.80
CA PHE A 173 -2.03 11.96 -4.10
C PHE A 173 -3.45 11.70 -4.56
N VAL A 174 -3.63 11.36 -5.83
CA VAL A 174 -4.95 11.27 -6.45
C VAL A 174 -5.57 9.88 -6.33
N TYR A 175 -4.72 8.89 -6.43
CA TYR A 175 -5.11 7.50 -6.48
C TYR A 175 -6.03 7.03 -5.34
N PRO A 176 -5.75 7.36 -4.06
CA PRO A 176 -6.58 6.92 -2.96
C PRO A 176 -8.06 7.31 -3.08
N TYR A 177 -8.34 8.49 -3.63
CA TYR A 177 -9.71 8.96 -3.84
C TYR A 177 -10.44 8.15 -4.91
N LEU A 178 -9.73 7.89 -6.02
CA LEU A 178 -10.31 7.17 -7.13
C LEU A 178 -10.57 5.70 -6.80
N LYS A 179 -9.73 5.11 -5.94
CA LYS A 179 -9.88 3.73 -5.49
C LYS A 179 -11.23 3.46 -4.82
N HIS A 180 -11.62 4.31 -3.89
CA HIS A 180 -12.82 4.10 -3.08
C HIS A 180 -14.11 4.42 -3.83
N ASP A 181 -14.10 5.42 -4.70
CA ASP A 181 -15.32 5.96 -5.27
C ASP A 181 -15.60 5.44 -6.69
N LEU A 182 -14.59 5.08 -7.49
CA LEU A 182 -14.82 4.71 -8.88
C LEU A 182 -15.10 3.23 -9.13
N HIS A 183 -14.42 2.33 -8.42
CA HIS A 183 -14.47 0.88 -8.71
C HIS A 183 -14.21 0.53 -10.18
N ARG A 184 -13.39 1.33 -10.89
CA ARG A 184 -13.05 1.20 -12.31
C ARG A 184 -11.55 1.10 -12.51
N PRO A 185 -11.07 0.54 -13.64
CA PRO A 185 -9.68 0.64 -14.01
C PRO A 185 -9.25 2.09 -14.11
N ILE A 186 -8.13 2.40 -13.44
CA ILE A 186 -7.53 3.72 -13.44
C ILE A 186 -6.23 3.62 -14.23
N LEU A 187 -6.08 4.46 -15.25
CA LEU A 187 -4.88 4.52 -16.07
C LEU A 187 -4.00 5.67 -15.63
N MET A 188 -2.69 5.41 -15.46
CA MET A 188 -1.73 6.49 -15.22
C MET A 188 -1.36 7.22 -16.50
N ILE A 189 -1.04 6.49 -17.55
CA ILE A 189 -0.65 7.06 -18.86
C ILE A 189 -1.18 6.14 -19.95
N ARG A 190 -1.71 6.74 -20.99
CA ARG A 190 -1.96 6.03 -22.24
C ARG A 190 -0.73 6.07 -23.11
N GLN A 191 -0.14 4.94 -23.45
CA GLN A 191 0.90 4.87 -24.47
C GLN A 191 0.24 4.93 -25.86
N CYS A 192 0.23 6.12 -26.47
CA CYS A 192 -0.03 6.28 -27.90
C CYS A 192 1.28 6.66 -28.58
N GLU A 193 1.65 5.93 -29.62
CA GLU A 193 2.89 6.21 -30.38
C GLU A 193 2.85 7.48 -31.22
N GLU A 194 1.71 8.18 -31.31
CA GLU A 194 1.60 9.43 -32.07
C GLU A 194 1.14 10.62 -31.21
N PRO A 195 1.84 11.75 -31.27
CA PRO A 195 1.43 12.95 -30.56
C PRO A 195 0.20 13.58 -31.20
N HIS A 196 -0.80 13.92 -30.38
CA HIS A 196 -1.94 14.72 -30.82
C HIS A 196 -1.48 16.10 -31.30
N GLN A 197 -1.85 16.47 -32.50
CA GLN A 197 -1.67 17.85 -32.98
C GLN A 197 -2.76 18.75 -32.38
N PRO A 198 -2.39 19.85 -31.70
CA PRO A 198 -3.38 20.82 -31.24
C PRO A 198 -4.05 21.51 -32.43
N GLY A 199 -5.37 21.69 -32.37
CA GLY A 199 -6.11 22.54 -33.29
C GLY A 199 -6.90 21.86 -34.42
N VAL A 200 -7.01 20.52 -34.45
CA VAL A 200 -7.85 19.81 -35.44
C VAL A 200 -9.28 19.70 -34.92
N SER A 201 -10.25 19.98 -35.79
CA SER A 201 -11.66 19.89 -35.41
C SER A 201 -12.09 18.45 -35.11
N ARG A 202 -13.01 18.33 -34.18
CA ARG A 202 -13.59 17.10 -33.65
C ARG A 202 -14.03 16.07 -34.70
N VAL A 203 -14.61 16.56 -35.81
CA VAL A 203 -15.19 15.72 -36.88
C VAL A 203 -14.14 15.21 -37.86
N GLU A 204 -13.06 15.95 -38.07
CA GLU A 204 -11.98 15.56 -39.00
C GLU A 204 -11.12 14.42 -38.49
N ARG A 205 -11.13 14.16 -37.16
CA ARG A 205 -10.38 13.04 -36.54
C ARG A 205 -11.14 11.71 -36.52
N LEU A 206 -12.38 11.65 -36.95
CA LEU A 206 -13.11 10.40 -37.04
C LEU A 206 -12.58 9.44 -38.11
N ASP A 207 -11.68 9.91 -38.97
CA ASP A 207 -11.02 9.10 -39.99
C ASP A 207 -9.78 8.35 -39.45
N PHE A 208 -9.33 8.67 -38.23
CA PHE A 208 -8.20 8.02 -37.62
C PHE A 208 -8.68 6.83 -36.77
N THR A 209 -8.52 5.63 -37.26
CA THR A 209 -8.67 4.36 -36.52
C THR A 209 -7.29 3.98 -35.99
N PRO A 210 -6.96 4.19 -34.70
CA PRO A 210 -5.74 3.65 -34.15
C PRO A 210 -5.81 2.12 -34.24
N ASP A 211 -4.70 1.50 -34.63
CA ASP A 211 -4.58 0.06 -34.67
C ASP A 211 -4.87 -0.50 -33.27
N PRO A 212 -5.96 -1.28 -33.05
CA PRO A 212 -6.30 -1.80 -31.74
C PRO A 212 -5.18 -2.60 -31.08
N ALA A 213 -4.29 -3.18 -31.90
CA ALA A 213 -3.12 -3.92 -31.41
C ALA A 213 -2.05 -3.01 -30.77
N LYS A 214 -2.09 -1.70 -31.08
CA LYS A 214 -1.17 -0.70 -30.53
C LYS A 214 -1.72 0.02 -29.28
N LEU A 215 -2.98 -0.17 -28.95
CA LEU A 215 -3.55 0.37 -27.72
C LEU A 215 -2.99 -0.40 -26.52
N ARG A 216 -2.18 0.29 -25.73
CA ARG A 216 -1.63 -0.22 -24.47
C ARG A 216 -2.03 0.72 -23.33
N PHE A 217 -2.38 0.13 -22.22
CA PHE A 217 -2.83 0.83 -21.04
C PHE A 217 -1.90 0.48 -19.87
N ASN A 218 -1.34 1.49 -19.23
CA ASN A 218 -0.63 1.31 -17.96
C ASN A 218 -1.66 1.43 -16.84
N ALA A 219 -2.29 0.31 -16.46
CA ALA A 219 -3.29 0.30 -15.43
C ALA A 219 -2.64 0.39 -14.05
N VAL A 220 -3.18 1.26 -13.23
CA VAL A 220 -2.86 1.27 -11.81
C VAL A 220 -3.83 0.36 -11.06
N LEU A 221 -5.08 0.18 -11.55
CA LEU A 221 -6.09 -0.66 -10.89
C LEU A 221 -7.43 -0.71 -11.64
N PRO A 222 -8.31 -1.66 -11.23
CA PRO A 222 -8.06 -2.79 -10.36
C PRO A 222 -7.31 -3.92 -11.07
N LEU A 223 -6.32 -4.49 -10.38
CA LEU A 223 -5.71 -5.72 -10.85
C LEU A 223 -6.72 -6.88 -10.75
N PRO A 224 -6.57 -7.94 -11.57
CA PRO A 224 -7.38 -9.13 -11.43
C PRO A 224 -7.21 -9.70 -10.02
N LYS A 225 -8.30 -10.17 -9.40
CA LYS A 225 -8.21 -10.86 -8.10
C LYS A 225 -7.45 -12.16 -8.25
N ALA A 226 -6.62 -12.49 -7.25
CA ALA A 226 -6.03 -13.82 -7.12
C ALA A 226 -7.15 -14.79 -6.72
N GLU A 227 -7.97 -15.19 -7.68
CA GLU A 227 -9.04 -16.16 -7.41
C GLU A 227 -8.42 -17.56 -7.24
N PHE A 228 -8.43 -18.04 -6.01
CA PHE A 228 -7.99 -19.37 -5.67
C PHE A 228 -8.87 -19.97 -4.57
N THR A 229 -8.91 -21.28 -4.48
CA THR A 229 -9.47 -22.00 -3.33
C THR A 229 -8.34 -22.64 -2.55
N ALA A 230 -8.53 -22.81 -1.25
CA ALA A 230 -7.54 -23.42 -0.38
C ALA A 230 -8.14 -24.51 0.50
N ARG A 231 -7.38 -25.56 0.70
CA ARG A 231 -7.71 -26.70 1.57
C ARG A 231 -6.47 -27.12 2.34
N ILE A 232 -6.66 -27.50 3.60
CA ILE A 232 -5.59 -28.01 4.46
C ILE A 232 -5.89 -29.42 4.96
N ARG A 233 -4.84 -30.17 5.25
CA ARG A 233 -4.91 -31.43 6.00
C ARG A 233 -3.69 -31.57 6.89
N GLU A 234 -3.81 -32.28 7.99
CA GLU A 234 -2.63 -32.75 8.71
C GLU A 234 -1.77 -33.60 7.78
N HIS A 235 -0.46 -33.39 7.82
CA HIS A 235 0.46 -34.14 6.98
C HIS A 235 0.26 -35.66 7.14
N HIS A 236 0.31 -36.39 6.03
CA HIS A 236 -0.01 -37.83 5.95
C HIS A 236 -1.45 -38.27 6.25
N LYS A 237 -2.39 -37.33 6.48
CA LYS A 237 -3.83 -37.68 6.53
C LYS A 237 -4.46 -37.63 5.14
N ASN A 238 -5.59 -38.30 4.99
CA ASN A 238 -6.23 -38.44 3.65
C ASN A 238 -7.36 -37.43 3.41
N PHE A 239 -7.74 -36.63 4.42
CA PHE A 239 -8.89 -35.76 4.32
C PHE A 239 -8.51 -34.28 4.39
N PHE A 240 -8.87 -33.50 3.35
CA PHE A 240 -8.69 -32.09 3.26
C PHE A 240 -9.92 -31.33 3.80
N HIS A 241 -9.66 -30.27 4.55
CA HIS A 241 -10.67 -29.31 5.02
C HIS A 241 -10.54 -28.01 4.25
N PRO A 242 -11.64 -27.41 3.75
CA PRO A 242 -11.58 -26.10 3.12
C PRO A 242 -11.27 -25.02 4.15
N ILE A 243 -10.54 -24.01 3.74
CA ILE A 243 -10.27 -22.80 4.54
C ILE A 243 -10.70 -21.56 3.77
N ALA A 244 -11.04 -20.52 4.52
CA ALA A 244 -11.42 -19.24 3.95
C ALA A 244 -10.21 -18.57 3.28
N THR A 245 -10.44 -17.99 2.13
CA THR A 245 -9.47 -17.19 1.37
C THR A 245 -9.96 -15.77 1.27
N VAL A 246 -9.07 -14.79 1.42
CA VAL A 246 -9.37 -13.39 1.23
C VAL A 246 -8.65 -12.91 -0.01
N PHE A 247 -9.39 -12.36 -0.95
CA PHE A 247 -8.85 -11.71 -2.13
C PHE A 247 -8.79 -10.23 -1.86
N THR A 248 -7.63 -9.69 -2.01
CA THR A 248 -7.48 -8.26 -1.96
C THR A 248 -7.78 -7.73 -3.36
N ASP A 249 -8.51 -6.66 -3.44
CA ASP A 249 -8.45 -5.77 -4.59
C ASP A 249 -7.10 -5.05 -4.48
N SER A 250 -6.01 -5.81 -4.45
CA SER A 250 -4.71 -5.31 -4.11
C SER A 250 -4.31 -4.27 -5.12
N ASN A 251 -4.15 -3.19 -4.57
CA ASN A 251 -4.10 -1.95 -5.22
C ASN A 251 -2.73 -1.38 -4.91
N SER A 252 -1.71 -2.14 -5.24
CA SER A 252 -0.41 -1.55 -5.39
C SER A 252 -0.61 -0.27 -6.19
N THR A 253 -0.41 0.85 -5.55
CA THR A 253 -0.57 2.19 -6.12
C THR A 253 0.41 2.42 -7.25
N PHE A 254 1.34 1.51 -7.42
CA PHE A 254 2.36 1.58 -8.43
C PHE A 254 2.11 0.51 -9.47
N PRO A 255 2.17 0.89 -10.76
CA PRO A 255 2.33 -0.10 -11.80
C PRO A 255 3.67 -0.76 -11.58
N HIS A 256 3.70 -1.79 -10.76
CA HIS A 256 4.83 -2.68 -10.83
C HIS A 256 4.90 -3.18 -12.26
N GLU A 257 6.07 -3.11 -12.86
CA GLU A 257 6.39 -3.73 -14.15
C GLU A 257 5.91 -5.18 -14.25
N ASN A 258 5.37 -5.70 -13.17
CA ASN A 258 5.07 -7.08 -12.92
C ASN A 258 3.61 -7.36 -12.58
N GLY A 259 2.66 -6.52 -12.95
CA GLY A 259 1.22 -6.64 -12.72
C GLY A 259 0.82 -7.98 -12.08
N GLY A 260 0.62 -8.01 -10.77
CA GLY A 260 0.25 -9.19 -10.03
C GLY A 260 -1.06 -8.96 -9.30
N CYS A 261 -1.70 -10.02 -8.89
CA CYS A 261 -2.80 -9.97 -7.94
C CYS A 261 -2.38 -10.62 -6.63
N GLU A 262 -2.99 -10.19 -5.54
CA GLU A 262 -2.65 -10.65 -4.22
C GLU A 262 -3.87 -11.21 -3.50
N GLY A 263 -3.63 -12.16 -2.62
CA GLY A 263 -4.61 -12.71 -1.72
C GLY A 263 -3.93 -13.24 -0.47
N TRP A 264 -4.70 -13.62 0.53
CA TRP A 264 -4.15 -14.22 1.74
C TRP A 264 -5.09 -15.23 2.37
N LEU A 265 -4.51 -16.05 3.23
CA LEU A 265 -5.23 -17.00 4.06
C LEU A 265 -4.51 -17.17 5.39
N SER A 266 -5.26 -17.53 6.42
CA SER A 266 -4.69 -17.93 7.71
C SER A 266 -5.44 -19.09 8.33
N PHE A 267 -4.72 -19.94 9.07
CA PHE A 267 -5.27 -21.09 9.76
C PHE A 267 -4.42 -21.46 10.98
N ASP A 268 -5.03 -22.20 11.92
CA ASP A 268 -4.32 -22.77 13.06
C ASP A 268 -4.01 -24.24 12.80
N ALA A 269 -2.83 -24.68 13.19
CA ALA A 269 -2.46 -26.09 13.11
C ALA A 269 -1.61 -26.53 14.31
N ALA A 270 -1.86 -27.75 14.74
CA ALA A 270 -1.12 -28.37 15.85
C ALA A 270 0.13 -29.13 15.40
N CYS A 271 0.26 -29.35 14.10
CA CYS A 271 1.32 -30.16 13.50
C CYS A 271 1.61 -29.71 12.07
N GLU A 272 2.58 -30.33 11.45
CA GLU A 272 2.90 -30.18 10.04
C GLU A 272 1.64 -30.38 9.17
N THR A 273 1.40 -29.43 8.25
CA THR A 273 0.14 -29.31 7.53
C THR A 273 0.39 -29.19 6.02
N ASP A 274 -0.28 -30.03 5.24
CA ASP A 274 -0.32 -29.89 3.80
C ASP A 274 -1.37 -28.84 3.42
N LEU A 275 -0.94 -27.87 2.62
CA LEU A 275 -1.79 -26.84 2.03
C LEU A 275 -1.91 -27.10 0.53
N HIS A 276 -3.15 -27.23 0.07
CA HIS A 276 -3.48 -27.36 -1.35
C HIS A 276 -4.22 -26.10 -1.82
N LEU A 277 -3.67 -25.47 -2.85
CA LEU A 277 -4.23 -24.29 -3.49
C LEU A 277 -4.64 -24.64 -4.92
N GLU A 278 -5.81 -24.20 -5.35
CA GLU A 278 -6.28 -24.36 -6.72
C GLU A 278 -6.59 -22.99 -7.32
N PHE A 279 -5.92 -22.65 -8.41
CA PHE A 279 -5.97 -21.36 -9.07
C PHE A 279 -6.83 -21.39 -10.33
N ARG A 280 -7.23 -20.23 -10.80
CA ARG A 280 -8.00 -20.07 -12.03
C ARG A 280 -7.20 -20.43 -13.30
N PHE A 281 -5.89 -20.17 -13.30
CA PHE A 281 -5.01 -20.38 -14.44
C PHE A 281 -3.93 -21.43 -14.14
N PRO A 282 -3.41 -22.11 -15.17
CA PRO A 282 -2.28 -23.02 -15.00
C PRO A 282 -1.08 -22.30 -14.39
N VAL A 283 -0.45 -22.93 -13.41
CA VAL A 283 0.73 -22.42 -12.74
C VAL A 283 1.96 -22.89 -13.48
N LYS A 284 2.79 -21.95 -13.92
CA LYS A 284 4.06 -22.24 -14.60
C LYS A 284 5.19 -22.46 -13.60
N ASP A 285 5.22 -21.62 -12.57
CA ASP A 285 6.25 -21.60 -11.54
C ASP A 285 5.68 -21.04 -10.25
N ALA A 286 6.18 -21.54 -9.11
CA ALA A 286 5.78 -21.04 -7.80
C ALA A 286 6.92 -21.17 -6.79
N ARG A 287 7.07 -20.17 -5.91
CA ARG A 287 8.09 -20.14 -4.87
C ARG A 287 7.55 -19.56 -3.57
N PHE A 288 7.73 -20.29 -2.47
CA PHE A 288 7.42 -19.79 -1.15
C PHE A 288 8.60 -19.00 -0.57
N ARG A 289 8.34 -17.78 -0.04
CA ARG A 289 9.33 -16.92 0.60
C ARG A 289 8.95 -16.60 2.04
N PRO A 290 9.93 -16.42 2.96
CA PRO A 290 11.38 -16.46 2.74
C PRO A 290 11.88 -17.86 2.42
N SER A 291 12.93 -17.94 1.61
CA SER A 291 13.46 -19.22 1.09
C SER A 291 14.96 -19.41 1.32
N MET A 292 15.70 -18.35 1.68
CA MET A 292 17.14 -18.44 1.90
C MET A 292 17.51 -19.12 3.21
N ARG A 293 16.69 -19.00 4.26
CA ARG A 293 16.90 -19.68 5.55
C ARG A 293 16.43 -21.12 5.48
N GLU A 294 15.23 -21.29 4.97
CA GLU A 294 14.56 -22.58 4.93
C GLU A 294 13.65 -22.63 3.73
N SER A 295 13.98 -23.50 2.80
CA SER A 295 13.20 -23.66 1.58
C SER A 295 12.01 -24.58 1.83
N VAL A 296 10.82 -24.11 1.51
CA VAL A 296 9.60 -24.92 1.48
C VAL A 296 9.44 -25.47 0.07
N PRO A 297 9.48 -26.79 -0.13
CA PRO A 297 9.22 -27.39 -1.44
C PRO A 297 7.79 -27.10 -1.90
N VAL A 298 7.65 -26.74 -3.18
CA VAL A 298 6.37 -26.43 -3.80
C VAL A 298 6.15 -27.43 -4.95
N ALA A 299 5.06 -28.19 -4.88
CA ALA A 299 4.65 -29.10 -5.92
C ALA A 299 3.57 -28.46 -6.80
N ILE A 300 3.74 -28.51 -8.12
CA ILE A 300 2.82 -27.89 -9.10
C ILE A 300 2.21 -28.98 -9.98
N GLN A 301 0.88 -28.96 -10.11
CA GLN A 301 0.13 -29.85 -11.00
C GLN A 301 -1.00 -29.07 -11.70
N GLY A 302 -0.75 -28.66 -12.95
CA GLY A 302 -1.70 -27.88 -13.74
C GLY A 302 -1.99 -26.51 -13.09
N ASN A 303 -3.19 -26.31 -12.59
CA ASN A 303 -3.59 -25.10 -11.87
C ASN A 303 -3.51 -25.24 -10.34
N SER A 304 -2.97 -26.34 -9.83
CA SER A 304 -2.88 -26.61 -8.41
C SER A 304 -1.45 -26.50 -7.90
N VAL A 305 -1.32 -26.05 -6.66
CA VAL A 305 -0.05 -25.95 -5.92
C VAL A 305 -0.22 -26.63 -4.56
N GLU A 306 0.72 -27.50 -4.21
CA GLU A 306 0.79 -28.12 -2.88
C GLU A 306 2.12 -27.79 -2.21
N LEU A 307 2.05 -27.50 -0.91
CA LEU A 307 3.20 -27.30 -0.04
C LEU A 307 2.90 -27.80 1.37
N THR A 308 3.94 -28.23 2.06
CA THR A 308 3.84 -28.69 3.46
C THR A 308 4.49 -27.65 4.36
N LEU A 309 3.78 -27.22 5.38
CA LEU A 309 4.20 -26.18 6.32
C LEU A 309 4.31 -26.72 7.74
N GLU A 310 5.46 -26.49 8.35
CA GLU A 310 5.58 -26.55 9.82
C GLU A 310 4.86 -25.34 10.46
N THR A 311 4.33 -25.49 11.64
CA THR A 311 3.65 -24.38 12.34
C THR A 311 4.36 -23.99 13.63
N PRO A 312 4.49 -22.68 13.92
CA PRO A 312 4.01 -21.55 13.12
C PRO A 312 4.89 -21.24 11.88
N ARG A 313 4.26 -20.87 10.75
CA ARG A 313 4.97 -20.46 9.55
C ARG A 313 4.24 -19.34 8.82
N TYR A 314 4.96 -18.26 8.52
CA TYR A 314 4.45 -17.13 7.73
C TYR A 314 5.27 -16.94 6.47
N GLY A 315 4.62 -16.49 5.41
CA GLY A 315 5.30 -16.20 4.16
C GLY A 315 4.38 -15.82 3.03
N GLY A 316 4.97 -15.65 1.85
CA GLY A 316 4.27 -15.37 0.62
C GLY A 316 4.61 -16.41 -0.45
N LEU A 317 3.61 -16.97 -1.08
CA LEU A 317 3.74 -17.84 -2.24
C LEU A 317 3.66 -16.96 -3.50
N GLU A 318 4.80 -16.72 -4.14
CA GLU A 318 4.87 -16.08 -5.44
C GLU A 318 4.53 -17.10 -6.54
N ILE A 319 3.64 -16.72 -7.45
CA ILE A 319 3.15 -17.58 -8.52
C ILE A 319 3.31 -16.88 -9.85
N ASN A 320 3.88 -17.58 -10.82
CA ASN A 320 3.86 -17.19 -12.21
C ASN A 320 2.89 -18.12 -12.95
N TYR A 321 1.94 -17.55 -13.66
CA TYR A 321 0.98 -18.30 -14.46
C TYR A 321 1.45 -18.50 -15.90
N ASP A 322 1.01 -19.58 -16.51
CA ASP A 322 1.07 -19.76 -17.96
C ASP A 322 -0.17 -19.09 -18.58
N SER A 323 -0.21 -17.76 -18.47
CA SER A 323 -1.33 -16.96 -18.96
C SER A 323 -0.85 -15.57 -19.40
N PRO A 324 -1.24 -15.11 -20.59
CA PRO A 324 -0.95 -13.73 -21.00
C PRO A 324 -1.82 -12.70 -20.29
N VAL A 325 -2.92 -13.14 -19.68
CA VAL A 325 -3.92 -12.27 -19.04
C VAL A 325 -3.51 -11.93 -17.62
N LEU A 326 -3.02 -12.90 -16.86
CA LEU A 326 -2.56 -12.74 -15.49
C LEU A 326 -1.21 -13.44 -15.35
N PRO A 327 -0.09 -12.71 -15.44
CA PRO A 327 1.22 -13.35 -15.41
C PRO A 327 1.65 -13.78 -14.00
N ARG A 328 1.17 -13.12 -12.95
CA ARG A 328 1.64 -13.34 -11.57
C ARG A 328 0.54 -13.19 -10.55
N ALA A 329 0.75 -13.85 -9.41
CA ALA A 329 0.01 -13.63 -8.18
C ALA A 329 0.93 -13.82 -6.96
N THR A 330 0.52 -13.25 -5.82
CA THR A 330 1.13 -13.54 -4.52
C THR A 330 0.04 -13.93 -3.54
N VAL A 331 0.24 -15.04 -2.83
CA VAL A 331 -0.66 -15.48 -1.76
C VAL A 331 0.10 -15.45 -0.44
N TYR A 332 -0.29 -14.56 0.45
CA TYR A 332 0.25 -14.52 1.82
C TYR A 332 -0.39 -15.62 2.66
N ILE A 333 0.44 -16.40 3.34
CA ILE A 333 0.04 -17.60 4.07
C ILE A 333 0.49 -17.47 5.51
N PHE A 334 -0.48 -17.58 6.43
CA PHE A 334 -0.25 -17.50 7.85
C PHE A 334 -0.72 -18.79 8.52
N ALA A 335 0.19 -19.73 8.71
CA ALA A 335 -0.04 -20.94 9.50
C ALA A 335 0.32 -20.65 10.96
N ASP A 336 -0.67 -20.41 11.79
CA ASP A 336 -0.51 -20.13 13.21
C ASP A 336 -0.45 -21.42 14.04
N ALA A 337 0.23 -21.40 15.18
CA ALA A 337 0.12 -22.45 16.16
C ALA A 337 -1.26 -22.42 16.81
N MET A 338 -1.76 -23.58 17.29
CA MET A 338 -3.04 -23.64 17.99
C MET A 338 -3.07 -22.67 19.18
N GLU A 339 -4.14 -21.91 19.28
CA GLU A 339 -4.37 -21.02 20.42
C GLU A 339 -4.49 -21.82 21.73
N LYS A 340 -3.94 -21.25 22.80
CA LYS A 340 -4.12 -21.82 24.14
C LYS A 340 -5.49 -21.42 24.65
N PRO A 341 -6.25 -22.37 25.29
CA PRO A 341 -7.53 -22.03 25.88
C PRO A 341 -7.42 -20.90 26.92
N LEU A 342 -8.34 -19.96 26.86
CA LEU A 342 -8.48 -18.92 27.88
C LEU A 342 -8.97 -19.58 29.17
N SER A 343 -8.16 -19.59 30.23
CA SER A 343 -8.48 -20.21 31.49
C SER A 343 -7.89 -19.45 32.67
N GLY A 344 -8.55 -19.52 33.82
CA GLY A 344 -8.08 -18.91 35.07
C GLY A 344 -8.28 -17.38 35.16
N CYS A 345 -9.13 -16.80 34.28
CA CYS A 345 -9.46 -15.38 34.25
C CYS A 345 -10.99 -15.20 34.19
N SER A 346 -11.47 -14.02 34.58
CA SER A 346 -12.84 -13.62 34.33
C SER A 346 -13.02 -13.29 32.85
N LEU A 347 -13.94 -13.98 32.17
CA LEU A 347 -14.11 -13.95 30.72
C LEU A 347 -15.55 -13.55 30.36
N ARG A 348 -15.69 -12.60 29.43
CA ARG A 348 -16.94 -12.26 28.75
C ARG A 348 -16.81 -12.49 27.27
N THR A 349 -17.56 -13.42 26.71
CA THR A 349 -17.63 -13.60 25.25
C THR A 349 -18.66 -12.65 24.67
N LEU A 350 -18.24 -11.87 23.69
CA LEU A 350 -19.04 -10.91 22.93
C LEU A 350 -19.51 -11.56 21.63
N ALA A 351 -20.82 -11.56 21.42
CA ALA A 351 -21.39 -12.04 20.15
C ALA A 351 -21.13 -11.04 19.01
N PRO A 352 -21.08 -11.50 17.74
CA PRO A 352 -21.00 -10.61 16.59
C PRO A 352 -22.12 -9.55 16.57
N GLY A 353 -21.78 -8.35 16.11
CA GLY A 353 -22.72 -7.23 16.05
C GLY A 353 -22.06 -5.90 16.39
N PHE A 354 -22.89 -4.90 16.68
CA PHE A 354 -22.44 -3.55 17.04
C PHE A 354 -22.16 -3.47 18.55
N HIS A 355 -21.03 -2.84 18.92
CA HIS A 355 -20.61 -2.61 20.29
C HIS A 355 -20.49 -1.12 20.58
N SER A 356 -21.21 -0.63 21.58
CA SER A 356 -21.03 0.74 22.05
C SER A 356 -19.79 0.86 22.94
N ARG A 357 -19.20 2.05 22.98
CA ARG A 357 -18.07 2.35 23.86
C ARG A 357 -18.46 2.14 25.33
N GLU A 358 -19.64 2.62 25.73
CA GLU A 358 -20.15 2.48 27.10
C GLU A 358 -20.30 1.02 27.55
N GLU A 359 -20.78 0.13 26.65
CA GLU A 359 -20.89 -1.30 26.94
C GLU A 359 -19.54 -1.93 27.27
N LEU A 360 -18.52 -1.64 26.45
CA LEU A 360 -17.18 -2.18 26.63
C LEU A 360 -16.48 -1.60 27.86
N GLU A 361 -16.66 -0.32 28.15
CA GLU A 361 -16.08 0.34 29.33
C GLU A 361 -16.69 -0.17 30.65
N ARG A 362 -17.96 -0.53 30.65
CA ARG A 362 -18.66 -1.07 31.84
C ARG A 362 -18.35 -2.55 32.13
N ALA A 363 -17.76 -3.25 31.19
CA ALA A 363 -17.38 -4.63 31.41
C ALA A 363 -16.37 -4.71 32.57
N SER A 364 -16.58 -5.65 33.49
CA SER A 364 -15.71 -5.86 34.65
C SER A 364 -14.73 -7.01 34.49
N GLU A 365 -14.89 -7.76 33.40
CA GLU A 365 -14.11 -8.95 33.12
C GLU A 365 -12.69 -8.62 32.67
N GLU A 366 -11.74 -9.46 33.04
CA GLU A 366 -10.33 -9.31 32.65
C GLU A 366 -10.12 -9.57 31.16
N VAL A 367 -10.96 -10.43 30.58
CA VAL A 367 -10.87 -10.79 29.16
C VAL A 367 -12.22 -10.52 28.48
N LEU A 368 -12.18 -9.75 27.40
CA LEU A 368 -13.26 -9.61 26.43
C LEU A 368 -12.91 -10.45 25.22
N ASP A 369 -13.63 -11.54 25.00
CA ASP A 369 -13.42 -12.45 23.87
C ASP A 369 -14.44 -12.19 22.76
N PHE A 370 -13.98 -11.77 21.60
CA PHE A 370 -14.80 -11.57 20.42
C PHE A 370 -15.01 -12.92 19.70
N ALA A 371 -16.24 -13.41 19.71
CA ALA A 371 -16.61 -14.65 19.04
C ALA A 371 -16.47 -14.57 17.53
N PRO A 372 -16.35 -15.71 16.80
CA PRO A 372 -16.31 -15.71 15.35
C PRO A 372 -17.47 -14.95 14.70
N GLY A 373 -17.20 -14.05 13.77
CA GLY A 373 -18.15 -13.21 13.06
C GLY A 373 -17.73 -11.75 12.99
N LEU A 374 -18.61 -10.89 12.47
CA LEU A 374 -18.33 -9.47 12.27
C LEU A 374 -18.71 -8.66 13.50
N HIS A 375 -17.77 -7.87 14.00
CA HIS A 375 -17.94 -6.91 15.10
C HIS A 375 -17.71 -5.49 14.58
N GLU A 376 -18.64 -4.59 14.85
CA GLU A 376 -18.58 -3.17 14.52
C GLU A 376 -18.59 -2.35 15.80
N PHE A 377 -17.93 -1.20 15.78
CA PHE A 377 -17.69 -0.39 16.98
C PHE A 377 -18.17 1.05 16.78
N GLU A 378 -18.64 1.66 17.85
CA GLU A 378 -19.02 3.07 17.87
C GLU A 378 -17.86 3.94 17.41
N GLY A 379 -18.10 4.81 16.43
CA GLY A 379 -17.07 5.67 15.83
C GLY A 379 -15.98 4.92 15.05
N GLY A 380 -16.17 3.61 14.76
CA GLY A 380 -15.19 2.80 14.02
C GLY A 380 -13.89 2.54 14.79
N LYS A 381 -13.87 2.70 16.12
CA LYS A 381 -12.68 2.53 16.96
C LYS A 381 -12.96 1.68 18.19
N LEU A 382 -12.07 0.75 18.48
CA LEU A 382 -12.02 0.01 19.75
C LEU A 382 -11.06 0.73 20.70
N HIS A 383 -11.60 1.35 21.76
CA HIS A 383 -10.82 2.00 22.82
C HIS A 383 -10.44 0.97 23.89
N LEU A 384 -9.15 0.74 24.06
CA LEU A 384 -8.62 -0.18 25.05
C LEU A 384 -8.60 0.44 26.44
N GLN A 385 -8.67 -0.40 27.47
CA GLN A 385 -8.58 -0.01 28.87
C GLN A 385 -7.45 -0.75 29.56
N SER A 386 -6.89 -0.16 30.61
CA SER A 386 -5.84 -0.77 31.43
C SER A 386 -6.33 -2.07 32.11
N ASN A 387 -5.39 -2.98 32.36
CA ASN A 387 -5.61 -4.27 33.01
C ASN A 387 -6.63 -5.18 32.31
N ARG A 388 -6.68 -5.14 30.96
CA ARG A 388 -7.64 -5.90 30.19
C ARG A 388 -7.02 -6.55 28.95
N THR A 389 -7.48 -7.76 28.66
CA THR A 389 -7.17 -8.48 27.43
C THR A 389 -8.37 -8.46 26.49
N TYR A 390 -8.13 -8.06 25.25
CA TYR A 390 -9.10 -8.12 24.15
C TYR A 390 -8.68 -9.29 23.26
N HIS A 391 -9.43 -10.38 23.34
CA HIS A 391 -9.13 -11.60 22.60
C HIS A 391 -9.99 -11.71 21.36
N LEU A 392 -9.35 -11.94 20.22
CA LEU A 392 -9.99 -12.10 18.92
C LEU A 392 -9.96 -13.58 18.56
N SER A 393 -11.00 -14.33 18.92
CA SER A 393 -11.11 -15.74 18.53
C SER A 393 -10.92 -15.92 17.03
N ARG A 394 -10.35 -17.06 16.61
CA ARG A 394 -10.23 -17.39 15.18
C ARG A 394 -11.58 -17.24 14.47
N GLY A 395 -11.63 -16.43 13.40
CA GLY A 395 -12.86 -16.11 12.66
C GLY A 395 -13.60 -14.86 13.14
N ALA A 396 -13.17 -14.22 14.23
CA ALA A 396 -13.62 -12.88 14.58
C ALA A 396 -13.05 -11.85 13.61
N VAL A 397 -13.89 -10.94 13.14
CA VAL A 397 -13.51 -9.81 12.26
C VAL A 397 -13.95 -8.53 12.94
N LEU A 398 -12.99 -7.75 13.43
CA LEU A 398 -13.23 -6.48 14.08
C LEU A 398 -13.08 -5.36 13.05
N ARG A 399 -14.17 -4.76 12.63
CA ARG A 399 -14.20 -3.63 11.71
C ARG A 399 -13.97 -2.33 12.48
N CYS A 400 -12.71 -2.04 12.79
CA CYS A 400 -12.32 -0.88 13.60
C CYS A 400 -10.84 -0.54 13.45
N GLY A 401 -10.47 0.66 13.90
CA GLY A 401 -9.14 0.97 14.39
C GLY A 401 -9.01 0.68 15.88
N ILE A 402 -7.81 0.55 16.40
CA ILE A 402 -7.53 0.35 17.83
C ILE A 402 -6.92 1.62 18.42
N VAL A 403 -7.39 2.04 19.58
CA VAL A 403 -6.86 3.18 20.32
C VAL A 403 -6.57 2.80 21.77
N ALA A 404 -5.34 3.00 22.20
CA ALA A 404 -4.90 2.79 23.59
C ALA A 404 -4.17 4.06 24.05
N GLU A 405 -4.82 4.85 24.91
CA GLU A 405 -4.27 6.09 25.45
C GLU A 405 -3.98 5.89 26.94
N GLU A 406 -2.73 6.10 27.35
CA GLU A 406 -2.26 5.97 28.74
C GLU A 406 -2.64 4.62 29.40
N CYS A 407 -2.73 3.55 28.58
CA CYS A 407 -3.11 2.23 29.05
C CYS A 407 -1.91 1.48 29.67
N GLU A 408 -2.19 0.72 30.74
CA GLU A 408 -1.21 -0.15 31.41
C GLU A 408 -1.72 -1.59 31.42
N HIS A 409 -0.78 -2.56 31.31
CA HIS A 409 -1.07 -4.00 31.37
C HIS A 409 -2.22 -4.44 30.48
N THR A 410 -2.19 -3.99 29.22
CA THR A 410 -3.26 -4.22 28.24
C THR A 410 -2.80 -5.14 27.12
N ALA A 411 -3.66 -6.04 26.69
CA ALA A 411 -3.34 -6.97 25.62
C ALA A 411 -4.42 -7.05 24.54
N VAL A 412 -3.97 -7.21 23.28
CA VAL A 412 -4.80 -7.60 22.13
C VAL A 412 -4.25 -8.94 21.64
N THR A 413 -5.04 -9.99 21.74
CA THR A 413 -4.57 -11.36 21.48
C THR A 413 -5.50 -12.13 20.55
N GLY A 414 -5.08 -13.32 20.12
CA GLY A 414 -5.89 -14.21 19.32
C GLY A 414 -5.64 -14.09 17.81
N HIS A 415 -6.28 -14.96 17.05
CA HIS A 415 -6.02 -15.12 15.62
C HIS A 415 -7.14 -14.56 14.72
N GLY A 416 -7.93 -13.61 15.24
CA GLY A 416 -8.91 -12.87 14.47
C GLY A 416 -8.29 -11.81 13.57
N VAL A 417 -9.15 -11.03 12.92
CA VAL A 417 -8.79 -10.00 11.94
C VAL A 417 -9.25 -8.64 12.43
N ILE A 418 -8.38 -7.66 12.38
CA ILE A 418 -8.70 -6.23 12.49
C ILE A 418 -8.84 -5.72 11.05
N ASP A 419 -10.08 -5.52 10.61
CA ASP A 419 -10.42 -5.08 9.25
C ASP A 419 -10.54 -3.57 9.22
N ALA A 420 -9.57 -2.90 8.60
CA ALA A 420 -9.57 -1.46 8.43
C ALA A 420 -9.97 -1.02 7.01
N SER A 421 -10.30 -1.95 6.13
CA SER A 421 -10.64 -1.69 4.72
C SER A 421 -11.87 -0.80 4.50
N PHE A 422 -12.68 -0.59 5.54
CA PHE A 422 -13.89 0.24 5.50
C PHE A 422 -13.61 1.72 5.84
N GLN A 423 -12.44 2.03 6.36
CA GLN A 423 -12.09 3.39 6.77
C GLN A 423 -11.93 4.28 5.53
N GLU A 424 -12.57 5.47 5.55
CA GLU A 424 -12.37 6.46 4.51
C GLU A 424 -10.97 7.06 4.66
N ARG A 425 -10.20 7.01 3.57
CA ARG A 425 -8.91 7.68 3.54
C ARG A 425 -9.10 9.19 3.68
N LYS A 426 -8.48 9.73 4.70
CA LYS A 426 -8.33 11.19 4.82
C LYS A 426 -7.16 11.61 3.94
N THR A 427 -7.48 12.25 2.84
CA THR A 427 -6.54 12.73 1.83
C THR A 427 -6.73 14.24 1.66
N GLY A 428 -5.86 14.95 0.95
CA GLY A 428 -5.98 16.38 0.67
C GLY A 428 -5.49 17.30 1.77
N GLU A 429 -6.11 18.46 1.93
CA GLU A 429 -5.75 19.47 2.95
C GLU A 429 -5.65 18.90 4.36
N ASN A 430 -6.35 17.82 4.59
CA ASN A 430 -6.40 17.14 5.88
C ASN A 430 -5.24 16.15 6.11
N TRP A 431 -4.31 15.95 5.18
CA TRP A 431 -3.20 15.03 5.46
C TRP A 431 -2.33 15.49 6.65
N GLN A 432 -2.20 16.80 6.86
CA GLN A 432 -1.57 17.38 8.06
C GLN A 432 -2.48 17.36 9.29
N SER A 433 -3.80 17.34 9.09
CA SER A 433 -4.81 17.25 10.17
C SER A 433 -5.24 15.81 10.47
N ARG A 434 -4.66 14.81 9.82
CA ARG A 434 -4.89 13.37 10.08
C ARG A 434 -4.61 13.00 11.53
N GLY A 435 -4.01 13.89 12.27
CA GLY A 435 -3.48 13.56 13.57
C GLY A 435 -2.26 12.65 13.42
N GLU A 436 -1.72 12.23 14.52
CA GLU A 436 -0.57 11.35 14.58
C GLU A 436 -0.98 9.90 14.77
N GLU A 437 -2.28 9.66 14.71
CA GLU A 437 -2.90 8.37 14.93
C GLU A 437 -2.79 7.51 13.67
N GLY A 438 -2.28 6.30 13.82
CA GLY A 438 -2.42 5.24 12.82
C GLY A 438 -3.77 4.52 12.94
N THR A 439 -3.95 3.46 12.16
CA THR A 439 -5.11 2.57 12.31
C THR A 439 -5.14 1.92 13.70
N CYS A 440 -3.98 1.46 14.19
CA CYS A 440 -3.78 1.09 15.58
C CYS A 440 -2.86 2.11 16.24
N PHE A 441 -3.35 2.79 17.26
CA PHE A 441 -2.65 3.87 17.96
C PHE A 441 -2.47 3.57 19.43
N PHE A 442 -1.21 3.56 19.90
CA PHE A 442 -0.82 3.32 21.28
C PHE A 442 -0.02 4.54 21.76
N TRP A 443 -0.56 5.25 22.73
CA TRP A 443 0.00 6.51 23.22
C TRP A 443 0.23 6.49 24.72
N GLN A 444 1.48 6.79 25.14
CA GLN A 444 1.90 6.94 26.52
C GLN A 444 1.54 5.78 27.47
N GLY A 445 1.48 4.56 26.92
CA GLY A 445 1.16 3.36 27.67
C GLY A 445 2.40 2.62 28.21
N THR A 446 2.17 1.58 29.00
CA THR A 446 3.20 0.67 29.47
C THR A 446 2.69 -0.77 29.57
N ASP A 447 3.60 -1.75 29.40
CA ASP A 447 3.29 -3.18 29.46
C ASP A 447 2.14 -3.59 28.52
N ILE A 448 2.27 -3.24 27.26
CA ILE A 448 1.27 -3.54 26.22
C ILE A 448 1.70 -4.74 25.38
N LEU A 449 0.78 -5.65 25.10
CA LEU A 449 0.99 -6.81 24.27
C LEU A 449 0.04 -6.82 23.07
N ILE A 450 0.58 -7.04 21.87
CA ILE A 450 -0.19 -7.50 20.71
C ILE A 450 0.33 -8.88 20.33
N ASP A 451 -0.55 -9.91 20.25
CA ASP A 451 -0.14 -11.28 19.96
C ASP A 451 -1.16 -11.99 19.06
N GLY A 452 -0.83 -12.18 17.81
CA GLY A 452 -1.53 -13.08 16.89
C GLY A 452 -2.43 -12.47 15.80
N PRO A 453 -3.10 -11.33 15.97
CA PRO A 453 -4.07 -10.86 14.97
C PRO A 453 -3.48 -10.56 13.59
N VAL A 454 -4.37 -10.45 12.60
CA VAL A 454 -4.08 -9.88 11.27
C VAL A 454 -4.67 -8.48 11.22
N LEU A 455 -3.88 -7.47 10.92
CA LEU A 455 -4.35 -6.13 10.53
C LEU A 455 -4.44 -6.07 9.01
N TYR A 456 -5.63 -5.84 8.51
CA TYR A 456 -5.95 -5.89 7.10
C TYR A 456 -6.35 -4.53 6.54
N ASP A 457 -5.67 -4.11 5.47
CA ASP A 457 -5.93 -2.93 4.64
C ASP A 457 -6.10 -1.63 5.44
N PRO A 458 -5.10 -1.22 6.25
CA PRO A 458 -5.13 0.05 6.96
C PRO A 458 -5.21 1.23 5.98
N GLU A 459 -5.96 2.27 6.36
CA GLU A 459 -6.15 3.46 5.52
C GLU A 459 -4.90 4.33 5.39
N PHE A 460 -3.97 4.20 6.35
CA PHE A 460 -2.79 5.04 6.53
C PHE A 460 -1.77 4.26 7.38
N TRP A 461 -0.90 4.89 8.16
CA TRP A 461 0.02 4.23 9.07
C TRP A 461 -0.68 3.10 9.82
N ALA A 462 -0.16 1.89 9.66
CA ALA A 462 -0.84 0.71 10.19
C ALA A 462 -0.83 0.69 11.72
N VAL A 463 0.36 0.76 12.33
CA VAL A 463 0.53 0.75 13.79
C VAL A 463 1.47 1.87 14.22
N VAL A 464 0.96 2.80 15.00
CA VAL A 464 1.74 3.87 15.63
C VAL A 464 1.83 3.63 17.13
N VAL A 465 3.04 3.60 17.64
CA VAL A 465 3.34 3.45 19.07
C VAL A 465 4.10 4.68 19.53
N ALA A 466 3.50 5.55 20.31
CA ALA A 466 4.07 6.83 20.68
C ALA A 466 4.24 7.00 22.19
N GLY A 467 5.47 7.28 22.64
CA GLY A 467 5.78 7.50 24.05
C GLY A 467 5.51 6.31 24.97
N THR A 468 5.40 5.11 24.42
CA THR A 468 5.05 3.87 25.13
C THR A 468 6.31 3.14 25.59
N ALA A 469 6.24 2.48 26.74
CA ALA A 469 7.32 1.67 27.29
C ALA A 469 6.91 0.20 27.44
N HIS A 470 7.88 -0.72 27.40
CA HIS A 470 7.68 -2.16 27.60
C HIS A 470 6.58 -2.76 26.72
N MET A 471 6.59 -2.41 25.43
CA MET A 471 5.61 -2.96 24.48
C MET A 471 6.17 -4.16 23.74
N THR A 472 5.36 -5.21 23.64
CA THR A 472 5.66 -6.38 22.81
C THR A 472 4.60 -6.55 21.73
N ILE A 473 5.06 -6.69 20.49
CA ILE A 473 4.22 -7.06 19.33
C ILE A 473 4.79 -8.38 18.79
N ARG A 474 3.99 -9.43 18.77
CA ARG A 474 4.46 -10.71 18.26
C ARG A 474 3.38 -11.46 17.48
N ASN A 475 3.82 -12.34 16.60
CA ASN A 475 2.93 -13.13 15.74
C ASN A 475 1.90 -12.26 14.99
N PHE A 476 2.17 -10.98 14.82
CA PHE A 476 1.25 -10.00 14.24
C PHE A 476 1.50 -9.87 12.75
N LYS A 477 0.42 -9.82 11.99
CA LYS A 477 0.49 -9.75 10.54
C LYS A 477 -0.14 -8.45 10.08
N ILE A 478 0.62 -7.65 9.33
CA ILE A 478 0.15 -6.40 8.70
C ILE A 478 0.11 -6.62 7.20
N LEU A 479 -1.04 -6.37 6.61
CA LEU A 479 -1.27 -6.43 5.18
C LEU A 479 -1.79 -5.07 4.69
N ALA A 480 -0.92 -4.26 4.11
CA ALA A 480 -1.16 -2.89 3.72
C ALA A 480 -0.78 -2.66 2.26
N TRP A 481 -1.60 -1.89 1.51
CA TRP A 481 -1.48 -1.72 0.06
C TRP A 481 -1.53 -0.29 -0.42
N VAL A 482 -1.43 0.66 0.47
CA VAL A 482 -1.68 2.05 0.16
C VAL A 482 -0.48 2.92 0.49
N ILE A 483 -0.41 4.10 -0.09
CA ILE A 483 0.67 5.06 0.18
C ILE A 483 0.58 5.57 1.61
N ASN A 484 1.74 5.77 2.23
CA ASN A 484 1.88 6.15 3.63
C ASN A 484 1.24 5.12 4.59
N ASP A 485 1.24 3.85 4.22
CA ASP A 485 0.83 2.76 5.07
C ASP A 485 2.00 2.12 5.83
N ASP A 486 2.91 2.99 6.36
CA ASP A 486 4.03 2.49 7.17
C ASP A 486 3.53 1.38 8.11
N GLY A 487 4.23 0.26 8.15
CA GLY A 487 3.78 -0.92 8.90
C GLY A 487 3.85 -0.71 10.42
N LEU A 488 5.03 -0.84 11.02
CA LEU A 488 5.27 -0.53 12.43
C LEU A 488 6.01 0.79 12.57
N GLN A 489 5.41 1.72 13.30
CA GLN A 489 5.97 3.04 13.53
C GLN A 489 6.15 3.34 15.02
N PRO A 490 7.21 2.81 15.65
CA PRO A 490 7.57 3.19 17.02
C PRO A 490 8.12 4.61 17.05
N ARG A 491 7.51 5.45 17.92
CA ARG A 491 7.84 6.86 18.08
C ARG A 491 8.19 7.17 19.51
N SER A 492 9.45 7.48 19.79
CA SER A 492 9.88 7.83 21.16
C SER A 492 9.54 6.75 22.19
N VAL A 493 9.84 5.51 21.87
CA VAL A 493 9.54 4.33 22.71
C VAL A 493 10.77 3.86 23.49
N ASN A 494 10.53 3.14 24.58
CA ASN A 494 11.59 2.47 25.35
C ASN A 494 11.21 1.00 25.57
N ASP A 495 12.22 0.10 25.47
CA ASP A 495 12.03 -1.33 25.69
C ASP A 495 10.95 -1.94 24.80
N PHE A 496 11.10 -1.74 23.50
CA PHE A 496 10.16 -2.20 22.48
C PHE A 496 10.63 -3.51 21.84
N LEU A 497 9.73 -4.49 21.73
CA LEU A 497 10.01 -5.75 21.06
C LEU A 497 8.96 -6.03 19.97
N ALA A 498 9.43 -6.23 18.73
CA ALA A 498 8.64 -6.85 17.66
C ALA A 498 9.27 -8.19 17.28
N GLU A 499 8.52 -9.29 17.40
CA GLU A 499 9.03 -10.61 17.07
C GLU A 499 8.05 -11.48 16.32
N HIS A 500 8.54 -12.30 15.39
CA HIS A 500 7.73 -13.20 14.56
C HIS A 500 6.60 -12.46 13.82
N CYS A 501 6.82 -11.21 13.41
CA CYS A 501 5.84 -10.42 12.68
C CYS A 501 6.01 -10.59 11.17
N PHE A 502 4.88 -10.55 10.47
CA PHE A 502 4.84 -10.42 9.01
C PHE A 502 4.31 -9.03 8.65
N ILE A 503 5.08 -8.25 7.93
CA ILE A 503 4.72 -6.87 7.60
C ILE A 503 4.83 -6.68 6.09
N LYS A 504 3.68 -6.63 5.42
CA LYS A 504 3.56 -6.18 4.04
C LYS A 504 3.09 -4.73 4.04
N SER A 505 3.87 -3.86 3.41
CA SER A 505 3.60 -2.43 3.33
C SER A 505 4.02 -1.89 1.95
N MET A 506 3.33 -0.84 1.51
CA MET A 506 3.69 -0.06 0.32
C MET A 506 4.62 1.11 0.67
N ASP A 507 4.58 1.61 1.91
CA ASP A 507 5.55 2.56 2.44
C ASP A 507 6.55 1.81 3.33
N ASP A 508 7.16 2.42 4.32
CA ASP A 508 8.19 1.78 5.15
C ASP A 508 7.61 0.61 5.96
N CYS A 509 8.21 -0.59 5.89
CA CYS A 509 7.73 -1.70 6.71
C CYS A 509 7.92 -1.42 8.21
N VAL A 510 9.06 -0.87 8.57
CA VAL A 510 9.35 -0.35 9.92
C VAL A 510 9.87 1.08 9.78
N ALA A 511 9.30 2.03 10.52
CA ALA A 511 9.73 3.42 10.55
C ALA A 511 9.91 3.89 11.99
N ILE A 512 11.15 3.86 12.50
CA ILE A 512 11.48 4.37 13.84
C ILE A 512 11.59 5.89 13.78
N LYS A 513 10.78 6.57 14.58
CA LYS A 513 10.74 8.03 14.65
C LYS A 513 10.86 8.52 16.08
N THR A 514 11.26 9.77 16.28
CA THR A 514 11.25 10.40 17.59
C THR A 514 10.60 11.77 17.51
N ARG A 515 9.87 12.15 18.55
CA ARG A 515 9.28 13.46 18.71
C ARG A 515 9.76 14.16 19.98
N ARG A 516 9.84 15.46 19.89
CA ARG A 516 10.45 16.29 20.93
C ARG A 516 9.68 16.26 22.25
N ALA A 517 10.40 15.76 23.29
CA ALA A 517 10.30 16.28 24.64
C ALA A 517 11.74 16.60 25.08
N ALA A 518 12.01 17.75 25.70
CA ALA A 518 13.34 18.15 26.10
C ALA A 518 13.99 17.05 26.97
N GLY A 519 15.21 16.62 26.64
CA GLY A 519 15.94 15.56 27.32
C GLY A 519 15.45 14.15 27.04
N MET A 520 14.76 13.91 25.91
CA MET A 520 14.20 12.60 25.61
C MET A 520 15.26 11.61 25.11
N ILE A 521 15.20 10.41 25.65
CA ILE A 521 15.98 9.25 25.22
C ILE A 521 14.99 8.17 24.77
N SER A 522 15.17 7.65 23.55
CA SER A 522 14.48 6.46 23.06
C SER A 522 15.49 5.33 22.91
N ARG A 523 15.20 4.15 23.45
CA ARG A 523 16.21 3.08 23.50
C ARG A 523 15.63 1.68 23.61
N ASN A 524 16.53 0.71 23.32
CA ASN A 524 16.27 -0.73 23.44
C ASN A 524 15.12 -1.20 22.55
N LEU A 525 15.23 -0.94 21.26
CA LEU A 525 14.26 -1.38 20.25
C LEU A 525 14.80 -2.66 19.60
N MET A 526 14.05 -3.75 19.73
CA MET A 526 14.39 -5.06 19.17
C MET A 526 13.35 -5.51 18.16
N PHE A 527 13.81 -5.86 16.95
CA PHE A 527 13.02 -6.51 15.92
C PHE A 527 13.70 -7.83 15.56
N ARG A 528 13.02 -8.95 15.73
CA ARG A 528 13.61 -10.27 15.46
C ARG A 528 12.62 -11.26 14.85
N ASN A 529 13.15 -12.17 14.04
CA ASN A 529 12.36 -13.20 13.35
C ASN A 529 11.19 -12.63 12.57
N CYS A 530 11.38 -11.43 11.98
CA CYS A 530 10.36 -10.73 11.22
C CYS A 530 10.55 -10.95 9.72
N ILE A 531 9.43 -10.91 8.98
CA ILE A 531 9.41 -10.90 7.52
C ILE A 531 8.86 -9.54 7.09
N LEU A 532 9.71 -8.74 6.43
CA LEU A 532 9.35 -7.43 5.90
C LEU A 532 9.20 -7.55 4.38
N TRP A 533 7.98 -7.40 3.91
CA TRP A 533 7.62 -7.50 2.49
C TRP A 533 7.30 -6.11 1.95
N ASN A 534 8.24 -5.54 1.19
CA ASN A 534 8.09 -4.18 0.67
C ASN A 534 8.23 -4.14 -0.84
N ASP A 535 7.33 -3.46 -1.51
CA ASP A 535 7.30 -3.34 -2.96
C ASP A 535 7.58 -1.92 -3.47
N CYS A 536 7.76 -0.93 -2.58
CA CYS A 536 7.91 0.45 -3.01
C CYS A 536 8.93 1.29 -2.23
N ALA A 537 8.79 1.39 -0.90
CA ALA A 537 9.60 2.29 -0.09
C ALA A 537 10.74 1.56 0.65
N ASN A 538 10.89 1.75 1.96
CA ASN A 538 12.02 1.18 2.68
C ASN A 538 11.64 -0.06 3.49
N GLY A 539 12.56 -1.00 3.60
CA GLY A 539 12.37 -2.17 4.46
C GLY A 539 12.44 -1.79 5.92
N PHE A 540 13.55 -1.17 6.33
CA PHE A 540 13.79 -0.72 7.69
C PHE A 540 14.30 0.72 7.66
N GLU A 541 13.49 1.66 8.15
CA GLU A 541 13.78 3.10 8.21
C GLU A 541 13.98 3.58 9.64
N ILE A 542 15.02 4.38 9.87
CA ILE A 542 15.22 5.18 11.07
C ILE A 542 15.15 6.65 10.65
N GLY A 543 14.10 7.34 11.05
CA GLY A 543 13.85 8.73 10.65
C GLY A 543 12.46 8.84 9.99
N TYR A 544 12.15 9.82 9.23
CA TYR A 544 12.81 11.14 9.02
C TYR A 544 12.70 12.08 10.24
N THR A 545 11.65 11.91 11.06
CA THR A 545 11.46 12.72 12.28
C THR A 545 12.40 12.22 13.36
N SER A 546 13.36 13.05 13.78
CA SER A 546 14.49 12.68 14.61
C SER A 546 14.77 13.77 15.66
N GLN A 547 13.85 13.88 16.63
CA GLN A 547 13.78 15.00 17.58
C GLN A 547 14.16 14.64 19.02
N ALA A 548 14.58 13.40 19.30
CA ALA A 548 15.15 13.05 20.60
C ALA A 548 16.60 13.55 20.74
N ASP A 549 17.10 13.65 21.95
CA ASP A 549 18.53 13.89 22.18
C ASP A 549 19.35 12.65 21.81
N LEU A 550 18.77 11.46 22.07
CA LEU A 550 19.44 10.18 21.83
C LEU A 550 18.42 9.09 21.46
N LEU A 551 18.72 8.40 20.36
CA LEU A 551 18.10 7.15 19.95
C LEU A 551 19.16 6.05 19.93
N GLU A 552 19.07 5.07 20.84
CA GLU A 552 20.13 4.08 20.99
C GLU A 552 19.67 2.63 21.16
N ASN A 553 20.60 1.72 20.92
CA ASN A 553 20.41 0.27 21.08
C ASN A 553 19.26 -0.27 20.23
N ILE A 554 19.37 -0.08 18.91
CA ILE A 554 18.41 -0.59 17.94
C ILE A 554 18.96 -1.88 17.36
N THR A 555 18.18 -2.95 17.42
CA THR A 555 18.59 -4.24 16.86
C THR A 555 17.52 -4.78 15.92
N PHE A 556 17.92 -5.10 14.71
CA PHE A 556 17.12 -5.84 13.74
C PHE A 556 17.86 -7.12 13.37
N ARG A 557 17.31 -8.30 13.72
CA ARG A 557 18.05 -9.56 13.60
C ARG A 557 17.18 -10.73 13.19
N ASP A 558 17.85 -11.78 12.69
CA ASP A 558 17.24 -13.08 12.38
C ASP A 558 16.01 -12.97 11.47
N SER A 559 16.01 -12.06 10.49
CA SER A 559 14.83 -11.62 9.75
C SER A 559 15.07 -11.64 8.24
N SER A 560 14.00 -11.47 7.47
CA SER A 560 14.06 -11.45 6.00
C SER A 560 13.42 -10.18 5.45
N LEU A 561 14.08 -9.56 4.47
CA LEU A 561 13.57 -8.49 3.62
C LEU A 561 13.20 -9.08 2.26
N ILE A 562 11.93 -9.04 1.91
CA ILE A 562 11.40 -9.67 0.70
C ILE A 562 10.92 -8.62 -0.29
N LEU A 563 11.07 -8.95 -1.57
CA LEU A 563 10.80 -8.06 -2.69
C LEU A 563 11.81 -6.90 -2.72
N GLY A 564 11.59 -5.81 -3.44
CA GLY A 564 12.57 -4.73 -3.53
C GLY A 564 11.94 -3.38 -3.78
N GLY A 565 12.01 -2.52 -2.77
CA GLY A 565 11.63 -1.12 -2.83
C GLY A 565 12.82 -0.17 -3.02
N ARG A 566 12.79 0.96 -2.30
CA ARG A 566 13.82 2.00 -2.38
C ARG A 566 15.10 1.59 -1.64
N SER A 567 15.02 1.28 -0.37
CA SER A 567 16.21 0.91 0.40
C SER A 567 15.92 -0.22 1.39
N ALA A 568 16.83 -1.21 1.45
CA ALA A 568 16.72 -2.29 2.42
C ALA A 568 16.93 -1.75 3.84
N PHE A 569 17.99 -0.97 4.03
CA PHE A 569 18.31 -0.28 5.28
C PHE A 569 18.46 1.21 5.02
N SER A 570 17.61 2.02 5.63
CA SER A 570 17.63 3.47 5.49
C SER A 570 17.70 4.18 6.83
N LEU A 571 18.35 5.32 6.85
CA LEU A 571 18.48 6.17 8.02
C LEU A 571 18.58 7.63 7.60
N HIS A 572 17.58 8.42 8.03
CA HIS A 572 17.45 9.83 7.65
C HIS A 572 17.27 10.68 8.90
N VAL A 573 18.34 11.34 9.36
CA VAL A 573 18.28 12.25 10.51
C VAL A 573 18.07 13.68 10.04
N ALA A 574 16.91 14.26 10.35
CA ALA A 574 16.58 15.63 9.98
C ALA A 574 16.87 16.65 11.09
N ASP A 575 16.67 16.30 12.34
CA ASP A 575 16.86 17.18 13.50
C ASP A 575 18.10 16.78 14.33
N HIS A 576 18.23 17.25 15.56
CA HIS A 576 19.45 17.19 16.38
C HIS A 576 19.82 15.82 16.97
N GLU A 577 19.08 14.78 16.66
CA GLU A 577 19.20 13.46 17.28
C GLU A 577 20.56 12.79 17.05
N LEU A 578 21.13 12.24 18.11
CA LEU A 578 22.20 11.25 17.99
C LEU A 578 21.59 9.85 17.86
N VAL A 579 21.81 9.19 16.72
CA VAL A 579 21.51 7.77 16.54
C VAL A 579 22.77 6.96 16.90
N HIS A 580 22.65 6.10 17.91
CA HIS A 580 23.82 5.37 18.45
C HIS A 580 23.54 3.88 18.61
N ASN A 581 24.56 3.05 18.30
CA ASN A 581 24.54 1.60 18.49
C ASN A 581 23.38 0.89 17.78
N VAL A 582 23.47 0.82 16.45
CA VAL A 582 22.52 0.10 15.60
C VAL A 582 23.11 -1.21 15.12
N LEU A 583 22.40 -2.31 15.30
CA LEU A 583 22.80 -3.65 14.87
C LEU A 583 21.81 -4.25 13.88
N TYR A 584 22.31 -4.60 12.70
CA TYR A 584 21.63 -5.47 11.75
C TYR A 584 22.37 -6.81 11.70
N GLU A 585 21.70 -7.91 12.09
CA GLU A 585 22.36 -9.19 12.23
C GLU A 585 21.54 -10.35 11.65
N ASN A 586 22.20 -11.22 10.90
CA ASN A 586 21.57 -12.41 10.30
C ASN A 586 20.32 -12.04 9.46
N ILE A 587 20.47 -11.16 8.49
CA ILE A 587 19.40 -10.69 7.62
C ILE A 587 19.55 -11.29 6.22
N ASP A 588 18.45 -11.81 5.69
CA ASP A 588 18.35 -12.28 4.31
C ASP A 588 17.56 -11.30 3.47
N ILE A 589 18.08 -10.96 2.29
CA ILE A 589 17.44 -10.06 1.33
C ILE A 589 17.12 -10.84 0.07
N GLU A 590 15.84 -11.05 -0.19
CA GLU A 590 15.32 -11.94 -1.25
C GLU A 590 14.42 -11.22 -2.25
N GLY A 591 14.27 -11.80 -3.42
CA GLY A 591 13.32 -11.34 -4.43
C GLY A 591 13.89 -10.30 -5.39
N LYS A 592 13.12 -9.27 -5.74
CA LYS A 592 13.55 -8.20 -6.64
C LYS A 592 14.65 -7.36 -5.98
N ALA A 593 15.58 -6.84 -6.77
CA ALA A 593 16.65 -5.99 -6.26
C ALA A 593 16.10 -4.65 -5.74
N TRP A 594 16.56 -4.24 -4.56
CA TRP A 594 16.33 -2.92 -4.00
C TRP A 594 17.16 -1.87 -4.74
N GLN A 595 16.69 -0.63 -4.78
CA GLN A 595 17.48 0.47 -5.37
C GLN A 595 18.77 0.71 -4.59
N ASN A 596 18.71 0.64 -3.24
CA ASN A 596 19.85 0.73 -2.36
C ASN A 596 19.87 -0.41 -1.35
N LEU A 597 21.05 -0.91 -1.01
CA LEU A 597 21.26 -1.75 0.16
C LEU A 597 21.21 -0.90 1.43
N ILE A 598 21.95 0.22 1.41
CA ILE A 598 22.03 1.18 2.52
C ILE A 598 21.83 2.59 1.96
N ASP A 599 20.94 3.37 2.58
CA ASP A 599 20.77 4.81 2.27
C ASP A 599 20.72 5.61 3.58
N TYR A 600 21.87 6.15 3.98
CA TYR A 600 22.07 6.91 5.22
C TYR A 600 22.37 8.35 4.91
N ARG A 601 21.54 9.26 5.41
CA ARG A 601 21.66 10.70 5.13
C ARG A 601 21.34 11.54 6.36
N LEU A 602 22.21 12.50 6.62
CA LEU A 602 21.88 13.60 7.50
C LEU A 602 21.27 14.73 6.67
N LEU A 603 20.01 15.06 6.98
CA LEU A 603 19.21 15.99 6.16
C LEU A 603 19.40 17.41 6.68
N GLY A 604 20.37 18.13 6.13
CA GLY A 604 20.52 19.56 6.36
C GLY A 604 19.42 20.38 5.69
N GLU A 605 19.51 21.70 5.78
CA GLU A 605 18.57 22.59 5.12
C GLU A 605 18.76 22.65 3.58
N PRO A 606 17.68 22.82 2.80
CA PRO A 606 16.28 22.81 3.21
C PRO A 606 15.67 21.39 3.20
N SER A 607 15.03 20.97 4.28
CA SER A 607 14.27 19.73 4.32
C SER A 607 12.89 19.98 4.92
N SER A 608 11.84 19.45 4.29
CA SER A 608 10.46 19.54 4.81
C SER A 608 10.24 18.78 6.12
N TYR A 609 11.16 17.89 6.47
CA TYR A 609 11.11 17.11 7.71
C TYR A 609 11.84 17.79 8.86
N LYS A 610 12.56 18.87 8.58
CA LYS A 610 13.39 19.57 9.54
C LYS A 610 12.57 20.54 10.36
N SER A 611 12.62 20.38 11.68
CA SER A 611 11.98 21.30 12.66
C SER A 611 13.00 22.03 13.53
N ASP A 612 14.26 21.60 13.52
CA ASP A 612 15.35 22.14 14.30
C ASP A 612 16.49 22.62 13.37
N PRO A 613 17.10 23.79 13.58
CA PRO A 613 18.24 24.26 12.76
C PRO A 613 19.48 23.36 12.87
N VAL A 614 19.62 22.60 13.96
CA VAL A 614 20.73 21.68 14.18
C VAL A 614 20.43 20.35 13.50
N CYS A 615 21.40 19.77 12.82
CA CYS A 615 21.33 18.41 12.29
C CYS A 615 22.04 17.48 13.27
N GLY A 616 21.51 16.28 13.43
CA GLY A 616 22.06 15.29 14.35
C GLY A 616 23.26 14.54 13.78
N SER A 617 23.54 13.38 14.33
CA SER A 617 24.66 12.54 13.92
C SER A 617 24.36 11.05 14.09
N VAL A 618 25.19 10.20 13.47
CA VAL A 618 25.09 8.74 13.59
C VAL A 618 26.43 8.19 14.05
N ASP A 619 26.43 7.37 15.08
CA ASP A 619 27.63 6.76 15.61
C ASP A 619 27.42 5.29 15.98
N GLY A 620 28.18 4.40 15.32
CA GLY A 620 28.17 2.98 15.65
C GLY A 620 27.02 2.20 14.99
N VAL A 621 27.23 1.76 13.75
CA VAL A 621 26.32 0.84 13.04
C VAL A 621 27.08 -0.40 12.64
N LEU A 622 26.51 -1.57 12.94
CA LEU A 622 27.09 -2.85 12.59
C LEU A 622 26.13 -3.67 11.72
N PHE A 623 26.59 -4.04 10.53
CA PHE A 623 25.95 -5.03 9.67
C PHE A 623 26.70 -6.35 9.81
N ARG A 624 26.04 -7.40 10.33
CA ARG A 624 26.65 -8.71 10.54
C ARG A 624 25.85 -9.81 9.87
N ASN A 625 26.53 -10.67 9.11
CA ASN A 625 25.89 -11.79 8.42
C ASN A 625 24.68 -11.37 7.56
N ILE A 626 24.88 -10.43 6.65
CA ILE A 626 23.87 -9.99 5.69
C ILE A 626 24.06 -10.78 4.39
N ARG A 627 23.01 -11.49 3.95
CA ARG A 627 23.02 -12.26 2.71
C ARG A 627 22.03 -11.66 1.70
N VAL A 628 22.48 -11.46 0.48
CA VAL A 628 21.67 -10.84 -0.59
C VAL A 628 21.55 -11.79 -1.77
N GLU A 629 20.32 -12.23 -2.09
CA GLU A 629 20.04 -13.15 -3.21
C GLU A 629 20.14 -12.46 -4.57
N ASN A 630 19.94 -11.15 -4.61
CA ASN A 630 19.79 -10.37 -5.85
C ASN A 630 20.94 -9.37 -6.07
N ASP A 631 20.79 -8.47 -7.03
CA ASP A 631 21.81 -7.49 -7.44
C ASP A 631 21.86 -6.22 -6.57
N THR A 632 21.23 -6.20 -5.40
CA THR A 632 21.25 -5.05 -4.48
C THR A 632 22.65 -4.81 -3.94
N CYS A 633 23.29 -3.71 -4.30
CA CYS A 633 24.67 -3.44 -3.93
C CYS A 633 24.99 -1.96 -3.67
N LYS A 634 24.06 -1.03 -3.91
CA LYS A 634 24.31 0.41 -3.74
C LYS A 634 24.27 0.83 -2.28
N VAL A 635 25.23 1.65 -1.92
CA VAL A 635 25.41 2.20 -0.56
C VAL A 635 25.61 3.70 -0.66
N ASN A 636 24.73 4.47 -0.04
CA ASN A 636 24.82 5.92 0.08
C ASN A 636 25.05 6.31 1.55
N ILE A 637 26.08 7.09 1.84
CA ILE A 637 26.39 7.55 3.18
C ILE A 637 26.79 9.03 3.10
N PHE A 638 25.87 9.91 3.51
CA PHE A 638 26.08 11.37 3.40
C PHE A 638 25.84 12.04 4.74
N GLY A 639 26.95 12.44 5.41
CA GLY A 639 26.93 13.37 6.54
C GLY A 639 26.59 14.79 6.08
N TRP A 640 26.44 15.73 7.00
CA TRP A 640 26.03 17.11 6.68
C TRP A 640 27.16 18.13 6.81
N ASN A 641 27.89 18.13 7.93
CA ASN A 641 29.03 19.02 8.20
C ASN A 641 29.95 18.40 9.26
N GLU A 642 30.96 19.14 9.72
CA GLU A 642 31.95 18.66 10.71
C GLU A 642 31.35 18.32 12.08
N ASP A 643 30.23 18.95 12.47
CA ASP A 643 29.51 18.70 13.72
C ASP A 643 28.42 17.61 13.58
N SER A 644 28.03 17.32 12.35
CA SER A 644 26.95 16.40 11.99
C SER A 644 27.48 15.32 11.05
N MET A 645 28.08 14.30 11.60
CA MET A 645 28.80 13.26 10.88
C MET A 645 28.12 11.89 11.00
N ILE A 646 28.36 11.03 10.00
CA ILE A 646 28.09 9.61 10.08
C ILE A 646 29.41 8.87 10.31
N GLN A 647 29.52 8.16 11.42
CA GLN A 647 30.79 7.52 11.81
C GLN A 647 30.64 6.12 12.37
N ASN A 648 31.74 5.35 12.29
CA ASN A 648 31.86 4.00 12.84
C ASN A 648 30.83 3.01 12.25
N LEU A 649 30.68 2.99 10.92
CA LEU A 649 29.91 1.97 10.21
C LEU A 649 30.81 0.80 9.84
N LYS A 650 30.40 -0.40 10.23
CA LYS A 650 31.14 -1.63 9.96
C LYS A 650 30.24 -2.69 9.36
N ALA A 651 30.81 -3.50 8.48
CA ALA A 651 30.23 -4.74 8.05
C ALA A 651 31.14 -5.92 8.43
N ASP A 652 30.49 -6.97 8.91
CA ASP A 652 31.13 -8.24 9.27
C ASP A 652 30.34 -9.34 8.52
N ASN A 653 30.93 -9.92 7.48
CA ASN A 653 30.33 -10.94 6.63
C ASN A 653 29.10 -10.44 5.81
N LEU A 654 29.35 -9.60 4.81
CA LEU A 654 28.40 -9.28 3.74
C LEU A 654 28.57 -10.27 2.59
N GLN A 655 27.51 -10.97 2.22
CA GLN A 655 27.46 -11.91 1.11
C GLN A 655 26.59 -11.34 -0.02
N LEU A 656 27.23 -10.83 -1.06
CA LEU A 656 26.60 -10.14 -2.18
C LEU A 656 27.00 -10.79 -3.51
N HIS A 657 26.11 -10.74 -4.48
CA HIS A 657 26.41 -11.18 -5.84
C HIS A 657 27.30 -10.21 -6.62
N LYS A 658 27.24 -8.92 -6.26
CA LYS A 658 28.02 -7.85 -6.88
C LYS A 658 28.86 -7.09 -5.84
N PRO A 659 30.00 -6.51 -6.24
CA PRO A 659 30.73 -5.58 -5.37
C PRO A 659 29.85 -4.42 -4.94
N LEU A 660 30.11 -3.88 -3.73
CA LEU A 660 29.42 -2.68 -3.25
C LEU A 660 29.75 -1.47 -4.12
N GLU A 661 28.73 -0.71 -4.46
CA GLU A 661 28.83 0.61 -5.09
C GLU A 661 28.63 1.67 -3.99
N ILE A 662 29.74 2.17 -3.43
CA ILE A 662 29.70 3.11 -2.29
C ILE A 662 29.82 4.54 -2.76
N ALA A 663 28.85 5.40 -2.41
CA ALA A 663 28.91 6.84 -2.50
C ALA A 663 28.90 7.45 -1.09
N ALA A 664 29.91 8.24 -0.77
CA ALA A 664 30.06 8.90 0.53
C ALA A 664 30.65 10.31 0.35
N ASN A 665 30.42 11.22 1.31
CA ASN A 665 31.03 12.54 1.33
C ASN A 665 32.11 12.66 2.46
N GLU A 666 32.75 13.81 2.55
CA GLU A 666 33.81 14.14 3.52
C GLU A 666 33.34 14.15 4.99
N PHE A 667 32.03 14.20 5.23
CA PHE A 667 31.43 14.18 6.57
C PHE A 667 31.13 12.78 7.07
N THR A 668 31.95 11.82 6.63
CA THR A 668 31.91 10.42 7.06
C THR A 668 33.26 10.00 7.63
N ARG A 669 33.25 9.13 8.66
CA ARG A 669 34.49 8.65 9.31
C ARG A 669 34.39 7.18 9.70
N ASN A 670 35.49 6.44 9.54
CA ASN A 670 35.58 5.03 9.93
C ASN A 670 34.49 4.15 9.28
N ILE A 671 34.35 4.25 7.96
CA ILE A 671 33.43 3.45 7.18
C ILE A 671 34.19 2.21 6.67
N HIS A 672 33.85 1.03 7.17
CA HIS A 672 34.44 -0.25 6.82
C HIS A 672 33.38 -1.24 6.34
N LEU A 673 33.03 -1.13 5.09
CA LEU A 673 32.05 -1.99 4.42
C LEU A 673 32.75 -2.77 3.32
N GLU A 674 33.07 -4.03 3.59
CA GLU A 674 33.73 -4.90 2.63
C GLU A 674 32.86 -6.12 2.33
N ASN A 675 32.78 -6.49 1.05
CA ASN A 675 32.13 -7.71 0.64
C ASN A 675 33.02 -8.91 1.02
N THR A 676 32.46 -9.84 1.76
CA THR A 676 33.13 -11.10 2.05
C THR A 676 32.79 -12.09 0.92
N LYS A 677 33.80 -12.50 0.15
CA LYS A 677 33.67 -13.43 -0.97
C LYS A 677 33.14 -14.80 -0.55
#